data_8f08ab6bedf9a267b94b402234f6773d
#
_entry.id   8f08ab6bedf9a267b94b402234f6773d
#
_cell.length_a   1.000
_cell.length_b   1.000
_cell.length_c   1.000
_cell.angle_alpha   90.00
_cell.angle_beta   90.00
_cell.angle_gamma   90.00
#
_symmetry.space_group_name_H-M   'P 1'
#
loop_
_entity.id
_entity.type
_entity.pdbx_description
1 polymer ?
#
loop_
_entity_poly.entity_id
_entity_poly.type
_entity_poly.pdbx_seq_one_letter_code
_entity_poly.pdbx_strand_id
1 'polypeptide(L)'
;MRVENFRLPANTHPVNYDLVFEVDLNKFTFSGKEEIDLELLQPTSKIVLNSSGLKIINAKLSYNGKSIKPKIKIDDKKETLTLEFKENIKGKASLFLDFSGKLNNDLLGFYRSKYISNGKEKYLATTQFEAPYARRCFPCFDEPEYKATFDVSMRIDKNLQGISNMPIKEEISEGNKKIVKFYRTPKMSTYLLYLAVGDFEFLEDKLDNTLVRVATVPGKKNQAKFALDLTKNFLSYFQEYSGMQYPLPKLDSIALPDFAAGAMENWGAITYREIYLLFDPKATSTAIKKRIAMIIAHEIWHQWSGDLVTMRWWDDLWLNESFATFMAYKAVDDFFPEWNMWEDFIGDETERALDDDSLKSTHPIEVNVKDPHEIEEIFDAISYSKGGSVLRMLENYLGEETFRKGVSDYLSSNKYNNATSEDLWASLSNAANKPIKEMMVSWIRQAGYPLIEAQFKNRILSLKQKKFSFNQSNDNTRWLVPLVIKSGEDNITELLDKAEKRMTIGGQWFKLNYGQSGFYRTKYSSKDLARLTSLISNNELPTLDRWGIQNDLFELSKNVKGNLDEYLNLIKVYSNEGSYLVLGDIYSNMRNIYFVFCGEDFWPKVWSKFRNHFTESPKRTLNKLGWEPKESENQKDALLRDASIKYLAFAEDQNVVNKGLEKFKKYCENRLELHPDIKSSVFYIAAITGNEKTYQKLSDLYLKTQSPEEKRLFLIALGQFRNSDLLRRFLDISLTNKVRTQDLPIVFSSVASNPNSREIFLPWVKKNWTKLKTYEKSGKIFISLLESFISSNVSKEKERELRKFFDTHPVKYKMTINRSFERMQRNIKWIERNKTLLANYFSTD
;
A
#
# COMPACT_ATOMS: atom_id res chain seq x y z
N MET A 1 -23.98 14.77 20.18
CA MET A 1 -24.51 13.87 19.13
C MET A 1 -24.42 12.45 19.67
N ARG A 2 -25.46 11.65 19.59
CA ARG A 2 -25.35 10.21 19.90
C ARG A 2 -24.46 9.62 18.80
N VAL A 3 -23.36 9.00 19.19
CA VAL A 3 -22.54 8.19 18.29
C VAL A 3 -23.45 7.08 17.76
N GLU A 4 -23.79 7.09 16.49
CA GLU A 4 -24.52 5.98 15.86
C GLU A 4 -23.62 4.75 15.94
N ASN A 5 -24.10 3.68 16.55
CA ASN A 5 -23.35 2.43 16.62
C ASN A 5 -23.56 1.68 15.29
N PHE A 6 -22.50 1.51 14.53
CA PHE A 6 -22.50 0.78 13.25
C PHE A 6 -22.26 -0.73 13.43
N ARG A 7 -21.91 -1.19 14.66
CA ARG A 7 -21.72 -2.60 14.98
C ARG A 7 -23.05 -3.32 15.03
N LEU A 8 -23.06 -4.55 14.51
CA LEU A 8 -24.21 -5.44 14.62
C LEU A 8 -24.49 -5.83 16.09
N PRO A 9 -25.75 -6.16 16.45
CA PRO A 9 -26.06 -6.69 17.77
C PRO A 9 -25.38 -8.04 18.04
N ALA A 10 -24.69 -8.17 19.15
CA ALA A 10 -23.95 -9.38 19.54
C ALA A 10 -24.83 -10.55 20.03
N ASN A 11 -26.14 -10.50 19.82
CA ASN A 11 -27.09 -11.50 20.30
C ASN A 11 -27.36 -12.65 19.32
N THR A 12 -26.82 -12.56 18.09
CA THR A 12 -27.03 -13.54 17.01
C THR A 12 -25.71 -13.80 16.32
N HIS A 13 -25.35 -15.06 16.18
CA HIS A 13 -24.13 -15.49 15.50
C HIS A 13 -24.45 -16.40 14.31
N PRO A 14 -23.81 -16.19 13.15
CA PRO A 14 -23.88 -17.15 12.03
C PRO A 14 -23.03 -18.38 12.33
N VAL A 15 -23.50 -19.53 11.90
CA VAL A 15 -22.79 -20.82 12.00
C VAL A 15 -22.34 -21.29 10.63
N ASN A 16 -23.25 -21.24 9.66
CA ASN A 16 -23.02 -21.62 8.28
C ASN A 16 -23.82 -20.75 7.32
N TYR A 17 -23.30 -20.50 6.15
CA TYR A 17 -24.01 -19.93 5.01
C TYR A 17 -24.04 -20.96 3.87
N ASP A 18 -25.23 -21.30 3.37
CA ASP A 18 -25.42 -22.02 2.10
C ASP A 18 -25.83 -20.99 1.06
N LEU A 19 -24.93 -20.73 0.11
CA LEU A 19 -25.03 -19.65 -0.89
C LEU A 19 -25.18 -20.21 -2.29
N VAL A 20 -26.24 -19.87 -2.99
CA VAL A 20 -26.47 -20.22 -4.39
C VAL A 20 -26.59 -18.96 -5.23
N PHE A 21 -25.62 -18.70 -6.09
CA PHE A 21 -25.62 -17.55 -6.99
C PHE A 21 -25.95 -17.96 -8.42
N GLU A 22 -26.78 -17.20 -9.11
CA GLU A 22 -26.93 -17.26 -10.56
C GLU A 22 -26.38 -15.95 -11.17
N VAL A 23 -25.32 -16.07 -12.01
CA VAL A 23 -24.60 -14.95 -12.60
C VAL A 23 -24.92 -14.83 -14.07
N ASP A 24 -25.31 -13.62 -14.52
CA ASP A 24 -25.59 -13.27 -15.91
C ASP A 24 -24.61 -12.18 -16.40
N LEU A 25 -23.56 -12.60 -17.11
CA LEU A 25 -22.56 -11.69 -17.68
C LEU A 25 -23.06 -10.86 -18.87
N ASN A 26 -24.20 -11.23 -19.48
CA ASN A 26 -24.78 -10.48 -20.60
C ASN A 26 -25.61 -9.29 -20.10
N LYS A 27 -26.35 -9.50 -18.98
CA LYS A 27 -27.17 -8.45 -18.36
C LYS A 27 -26.41 -7.69 -17.26
N PHE A 28 -25.25 -8.18 -16.86
CA PHE A 28 -24.49 -7.67 -15.71
C PHE A 28 -25.29 -7.66 -14.41
N THR A 29 -25.96 -8.77 -14.13
CA THR A 29 -26.78 -8.97 -12.94
C THR A 29 -26.47 -10.31 -12.29
N PHE A 30 -26.84 -10.43 -11.02
CA PHE A 30 -26.86 -11.71 -10.33
C PHE A 30 -28.11 -11.82 -9.46
N SER A 31 -28.50 -13.05 -9.19
CA SER A 31 -29.47 -13.38 -8.14
C SER A 31 -28.82 -14.37 -7.16
N GLY A 32 -29.26 -14.33 -5.93
CA GLY A 32 -28.79 -15.20 -4.87
C GLY A 32 -29.91 -15.75 -4.04
N LYS A 33 -29.70 -16.99 -3.58
CA LYS A 33 -30.49 -17.64 -2.52
C LYS A 33 -29.49 -18.01 -1.43
N GLU A 34 -29.87 -17.71 -0.20
CA GLU A 34 -29.04 -18.10 0.94
C GLU A 34 -29.88 -18.73 2.05
N GLU A 35 -29.27 -19.67 2.74
CA GLU A 35 -29.72 -20.20 4.02
C GLU A 35 -28.62 -19.96 5.03
N ILE A 36 -28.93 -19.21 6.10
CA ILE A 36 -27.99 -18.92 7.18
C ILE A 36 -28.40 -19.71 8.42
N ASP A 37 -27.57 -20.64 8.86
CA ASP A 37 -27.73 -21.26 10.16
C ASP A 37 -27.27 -20.31 11.25
N LEU A 38 -28.14 -20.05 12.20
CA LEU A 38 -27.98 -19.05 13.25
C LEU A 38 -28.01 -19.67 14.63
N GLU A 39 -27.22 -19.09 15.54
CA GLU A 39 -27.33 -19.29 16.97
C GLU A 39 -27.72 -17.97 17.67
N LEU A 40 -28.93 -17.90 18.22
CA LEU A 40 -29.43 -16.73 18.93
C LEU A 40 -29.13 -16.92 20.43
N LEU A 41 -28.15 -16.18 20.94
CA LEU A 41 -27.63 -16.30 22.31
C LEU A 41 -28.60 -15.77 23.34
N GLN A 42 -29.39 -14.79 22.97
CA GLN A 42 -30.39 -14.16 23.83
C GLN A 42 -31.76 -14.11 23.14
N PRO A 43 -32.88 -14.13 23.89
CA PRO A 43 -34.21 -13.94 23.30
C PRO A 43 -34.27 -12.62 22.53
N THR A 44 -34.63 -12.67 21.25
CA THR A 44 -34.77 -11.49 20.42
C THR A 44 -35.93 -11.61 19.42
N SER A 45 -36.62 -10.52 19.16
CA SER A 45 -37.63 -10.43 18.12
C SER A 45 -37.05 -9.79 16.82
N LYS A 46 -35.71 -9.59 16.74
CA LYS A 46 -35.04 -8.95 15.59
C LYS A 46 -33.74 -9.66 15.26
N ILE A 47 -33.54 -9.89 13.97
CA ILE A 47 -32.25 -10.26 13.42
C ILE A 47 -31.80 -9.09 12.53
N VAL A 48 -30.56 -8.63 12.70
CA VAL A 48 -29.99 -7.53 11.94
C VAL A 48 -28.78 -8.05 11.16
N LEU A 49 -28.78 -7.83 9.84
CA LEU A 49 -27.71 -8.16 8.91
C LEU A 49 -27.19 -6.89 8.25
N ASN A 50 -25.98 -6.92 7.73
CA ASN A 50 -25.51 -5.92 6.78
C ASN A 50 -26.05 -6.25 5.38
N SER A 51 -26.47 -5.23 4.64
CA SER A 51 -26.92 -5.34 3.25
C SER A 51 -26.86 -3.96 2.59
N SER A 52 -26.27 -3.87 1.38
CA SER A 52 -26.13 -2.60 0.66
C SER A 52 -26.37 -2.79 -0.85
N GLY A 53 -27.30 -2.03 -1.41
CA GLY A 53 -27.59 -2.05 -2.85
C GLY A 53 -28.24 -3.32 -3.39
N LEU A 54 -28.70 -4.24 -2.52
CA LEU A 54 -29.39 -5.47 -2.88
C LEU A 54 -30.91 -5.28 -2.82
N LYS A 55 -31.61 -5.96 -3.76
CA LYS A 55 -33.05 -6.07 -3.71
C LYS A 55 -33.42 -7.38 -2.99
N ILE A 56 -33.97 -7.27 -1.79
CA ILE A 56 -34.49 -8.43 -1.05
C ILE A 56 -35.86 -8.81 -1.61
N ILE A 57 -35.97 -10.05 -2.11
CA ILE A 57 -37.17 -10.56 -2.77
C ILE A 57 -38.06 -11.30 -1.78
N ASN A 58 -37.45 -12.12 -0.91
CA ASN A 58 -38.16 -12.91 0.07
C ASN A 58 -37.27 -13.13 1.31
N ALA A 59 -37.92 -13.29 2.48
CA ALA A 59 -37.26 -13.67 3.73
C ALA A 59 -38.19 -14.61 4.54
N LYS A 60 -37.57 -15.66 5.10
CA LYS A 60 -38.27 -16.66 5.91
C LYS A 60 -37.35 -17.22 6.99
N LEU A 61 -37.82 -17.35 8.21
CA LEU A 61 -37.10 -18.01 9.29
C LEU A 61 -37.72 -19.38 9.59
N SER A 62 -36.91 -20.41 9.63
CA SER A 62 -37.27 -21.73 10.17
C SER A 62 -36.86 -21.79 11.64
N TYR A 63 -37.82 -21.98 12.52
CA TYR A 63 -37.59 -22.01 13.95
C TYR A 63 -38.58 -23.01 14.63
N ASN A 64 -38.04 -23.99 15.33
CA ASN A 64 -38.83 -25.06 16.02
C ASN A 64 -39.82 -25.75 15.07
N GLY A 65 -39.40 -26.08 13.84
CA GLY A 65 -40.24 -26.70 12.83
C GLY A 65 -41.30 -25.81 12.19
N LYS A 66 -41.38 -24.53 12.59
CA LYS A 66 -42.30 -23.54 12.00
C LYS A 66 -41.59 -22.63 11.05
N SER A 67 -42.29 -22.23 9.98
CA SER A 67 -41.83 -21.20 9.01
C SER A 67 -42.46 -19.85 9.38
N ILE A 68 -41.63 -18.89 9.75
CA ILE A 68 -42.04 -17.55 10.18
C ILE A 68 -41.62 -16.52 9.18
N LYS A 69 -42.55 -15.69 8.66
CA LYS A 69 -42.26 -14.59 7.76
C LYS A 69 -41.99 -13.31 8.56
N PRO A 70 -40.80 -12.69 8.46
CA PRO A 70 -40.49 -11.44 9.14
C PRO A 70 -41.09 -10.23 8.46
N LYS A 71 -41.18 -9.12 9.19
CA LYS A 71 -41.27 -7.80 8.56
C LYS A 71 -39.90 -7.31 8.21
N ILE A 72 -39.70 -6.98 6.92
CA ILE A 72 -38.39 -6.53 6.35
C ILE A 72 -38.31 -5.01 6.52
N LYS A 73 -37.17 -4.52 7.05
CA LYS A 73 -36.80 -3.09 7.06
C LYS A 73 -35.37 -2.95 6.53
N ILE A 74 -35.16 -2.05 5.57
CA ILE A 74 -33.85 -1.71 5.02
C ILE A 74 -33.50 -0.29 5.46
N ASP A 75 -32.28 -0.11 5.95
CA ASP A 75 -31.69 1.20 6.24
C ASP A 75 -30.44 1.39 5.36
N ASP A 76 -30.63 2.07 4.23
CA ASP A 76 -29.56 2.33 3.26
C ASP A 76 -28.42 3.17 3.84
N LYS A 77 -28.71 4.00 4.85
CA LYS A 77 -27.69 4.85 5.48
C LYS A 77 -26.76 4.05 6.39
N LYS A 78 -27.32 3.05 7.11
CA LYS A 78 -26.56 2.13 7.98
C LYS A 78 -26.12 0.88 7.25
N GLU A 79 -26.54 0.72 6.01
CA GLU A 79 -26.32 -0.49 5.21
C GLU A 79 -26.77 -1.76 5.95
N THR A 80 -28.00 -1.73 6.54
CA THR A 80 -28.53 -2.83 7.33
C THR A 80 -29.89 -3.29 6.85
N LEU A 81 -30.10 -4.62 6.98
CA LEU A 81 -31.35 -5.33 6.81
C LEU A 81 -31.85 -5.81 8.17
N THR A 82 -32.94 -5.28 8.65
CA THR A 82 -33.57 -5.72 9.91
C THR A 82 -34.79 -6.59 9.61
N LEU A 83 -34.84 -7.78 10.19
CA LEU A 83 -35.93 -8.74 10.12
C LEU A 83 -36.63 -8.77 11.49
N GLU A 84 -37.87 -8.30 11.51
CA GLU A 84 -38.68 -8.22 12.77
C GLU A 84 -39.68 -9.35 12.82
N PHE A 85 -39.75 -10.05 13.95
CA PHE A 85 -40.65 -11.17 14.25
C PHE A 85 -41.67 -10.78 15.31
N LYS A 86 -42.84 -11.43 15.34
CA LYS A 86 -43.87 -11.17 16.34
C LYS A 86 -43.51 -11.74 17.73
N GLU A 87 -42.71 -12.80 17.76
CA GLU A 87 -42.30 -13.50 18.96
C GLU A 87 -40.78 -13.43 19.16
N ASN A 88 -40.35 -13.55 20.43
CA ASN A 88 -38.92 -13.71 20.71
C ASN A 88 -38.46 -15.11 20.33
N ILE A 89 -37.32 -15.17 19.66
CA ILE A 89 -36.65 -16.40 19.25
C ILE A 89 -35.32 -16.54 19.99
N LYS A 90 -34.92 -17.75 20.37
CA LYS A 90 -33.64 -18.07 21.05
C LYS A 90 -33.16 -19.45 20.65
N GLY A 91 -31.83 -19.65 20.59
CA GLY A 91 -31.24 -20.91 20.22
C GLY A 91 -31.07 -21.03 18.71
N LYS A 92 -31.15 -22.24 18.14
CA LYS A 92 -30.88 -22.49 16.73
C LYS A 92 -32.05 -22.12 15.83
N ALA A 93 -31.77 -21.49 14.70
CA ALA A 93 -32.73 -21.16 13.66
C ALA A 93 -32.02 -21.14 12.29
N SER A 94 -32.76 -21.32 11.19
CA SER A 94 -32.24 -21.15 9.83
C SER A 94 -32.97 -20.02 9.12
N LEU A 95 -32.27 -19.04 8.62
CA LEU A 95 -32.80 -17.87 7.90
C LEU A 95 -32.61 -18.03 6.40
N PHE A 96 -33.70 -17.99 5.65
CA PHE A 96 -33.70 -18.05 4.17
C PHE A 96 -33.95 -16.67 3.60
N LEU A 97 -33.13 -16.28 2.62
CA LEU A 97 -33.26 -15.04 1.87
C LEU A 97 -33.12 -15.28 0.37
N ASP A 98 -34.01 -14.65 -0.41
CA ASP A 98 -33.86 -14.50 -1.87
C ASP A 98 -33.55 -13.04 -2.17
N PHE A 99 -32.54 -12.80 -2.98
CA PHE A 99 -32.10 -11.45 -3.30
C PHE A 99 -31.56 -11.34 -4.73
N SER A 100 -31.38 -10.11 -5.21
CA SER A 100 -30.71 -9.84 -6.49
C SER A 100 -29.89 -8.55 -6.43
N GLY A 101 -28.86 -8.48 -7.30
CA GLY A 101 -27.95 -7.36 -7.40
C GLY A 101 -27.43 -7.13 -8.83
N LYS A 102 -26.57 -6.13 -8.98
CA LYS A 102 -25.92 -5.78 -10.24
C LYS A 102 -24.43 -6.00 -10.14
N LEU A 103 -23.82 -6.54 -11.19
CA LEU A 103 -22.36 -6.54 -11.37
C LEU A 103 -21.94 -5.11 -11.71
N ASN A 104 -21.45 -4.38 -10.70
CA ASN A 104 -21.08 -2.97 -10.79
C ASN A 104 -19.73 -2.75 -11.50
N ASN A 105 -19.28 -1.49 -11.61
CA ASN A 105 -17.98 -1.07 -12.13
C ASN A 105 -17.12 -0.39 -11.04
N ASP A 106 -17.52 -0.45 -9.78
CA ASP A 106 -16.88 0.27 -8.69
C ASP A 106 -15.60 -0.45 -8.21
N LEU A 107 -15.35 -1.67 -8.73
CA LEU A 107 -14.26 -2.58 -8.37
C LEU A 107 -14.34 -3.07 -6.91
N LEU A 108 -15.52 -3.06 -6.32
CA LEU A 108 -15.84 -3.45 -4.94
C LEU A 108 -17.17 -4.22 -4.89
N GLY A 109 -17.32 -5.12 -3.92
CA GLY A 109 -18.44 -6.03 -3.85
C GLY A 109 -18.37 -7.07 -4.98
N PHE A 110 -19.50 -7.38 -5.63
CA PHE A 110 -19.53 -8.24 -6.81
C PHE A 110 -19.54 -7.35 -8.06
N TYR A 111 -18.46 -7.37 -8.82
CA TYR A 111 -18.27 -6.46 -9.96
C TYR A 111 -17.83 -7.19 -11.23
N ARG A 112 -17.91 -6.50 -12.37
CA ARG A 112 -17.42 -7.00 -13.66
C ARG A 112 -16.06 -6.41 -13.98
N SER A 113 -15.15 -7.24 -14.45
CA SER A 113 -13.83 -6.85 -14.96
C SER A 113 -13.75 -7.10 -16.46
N LYS A 114 -13.20 -6.12 -17.19
CA LYS A 114 -13.15 -6.11 -18.65
C LYS A 114 -11.76 -6.50 -19.17
N TYR A 115 -11.75 -7.33 -20.20
CA TYR A 115 -10.52 -7.67 -20.93
C TYR A 115 -10.77 -7.82 -22.43
N ILE A 116 -9.69 -7.84 -23.21
CA ILE A 116 -9.73 -8.08 -24.66
C ILE A 116 -9.19 -9.47 -24.94
N SER A 117 -9.96 -10.30 -25.65
CA SER A 117 -9.53 -11.61 -26.12
C SER A 117 -9.88 -11.76 -27.58
N ASN A 118 -8.90 -12.11 -28.42
CA ASN A 118 -9.07 -12.23 -29.88
C ASN A 118 -9.72 -10.98 -30.52
N GLY A 119 -9.31 -9.78 -30.09
CA GLY A 119 -9.80 -8.50 -30.58
C GLY A 119 -11.23 -8.14 -30.15
N LYS A 120 -11.88 -8.96 -29.31
CA LYS A 120 -13.22 -8.74 -28.78
C LYS A 120 -13.19 -8.38 -27.31
N GLU A 121 -14.05 -7.46 -26.91
CA GLU A 121 -14.29 -7.13 -25.52
C GLU A 121 -15.05 -8.25 -24.83
N LYS A 122 -14.54 -8.74 -23.73
CA LYS A 122 -15.11 -9.77 -22.86
C LYS A 122 -15.13 -9.30 -21.41
N TYR A 123 -15.94 -9.98 -20.61
CA TYR A 123 -16.10 -9.69 -19.18
C TYR A 123 -15.98 -10.97 -18.37
N LEU A 124 -15.49 -10.82 -17.14
CA LEU A 124 -15.63 -11.77 -16.05
C LEU A 124 -16.32 -11.07 -14.88
N ALA A 125 -16.95 -11.83 -14.00
CA ALA A 125 -17.43 -11.34 -12.71
C ALA A 125 -16.46 -11.80 -11.61
N THR A 126 -16.18 -10.93 -10.64
CA THR A 126 -15.27 -11.22 -9.52
C THR A 126 -15.66 -10.40 -8.30
N THR A 127 -15.23 -10.82 -7.12
CA THR A 127 -15.53 -10.11 -5.87
C THR A 127 -14.33 -9.43 -5.27
N GLN A 128 -14.58 -8.33 -4.54
CA GLN A 128 -13.68 -7.70 -3.58
C GLN A 128 -14.49 -7.30 -2.35
N PHE A 129 -14.29 -7.98 -1.23
CA PHE A 129 -15.11 -7.81 -0.05
C PHE A 129 -14.43 -7.09 1.11
N GLU A 130 -13.14 -7.00 1.14
CA GLU A 130 -12.44 -6.18 2.09
C GLU A 130 -12.55 -4.70 1.73
N ALA A 131 -12.83 -3.82 2.62
CA ALA A 131 -13.63 -3.94 3.85
C ALA A 131 -14.57 -2.76 3.96
N PRO A 132 -15.84 -2.97 4.32
CA PRO A 132 -16.70 -4.16 4.38
C PRO A 132 -17.65 -4.21 3.18
N TYR A 133 -17.40 -5.06 2.19
CA TYR A 133 -18.16 -5.07 0.92
C TYR A 133 -18.85 -6.40 0.59
N ALA A 134 -18.77 -7.43 1.45
CA ALA A 134 -19.55 -8.65 1.29
C ALA A 134 -21.06 -8.34 1.29
N ARG A 135 -21.50 -7.37 2.10
CA ARG A 135 -22.87 -6.84 2.16
C ARG A 135 -23.41 -6.30 0.84
N ARG A 136 -22.56 -6.05 -0.16
CA ARG A 136 -22.96 -5.66 -1.53
C ARG A 136 -23.22 -6.85 -2.45
N CYS A 137 -22.88 -8.07 -1.98
CA CYS A 137 -23.06 -9.31 -2.72
C CYS A 137 -24.16 -10.17 -2.13
N PHE A 138 -24.25 -10.29 -0.82
CA PHE A 138 -25.29 -11.03 -0.09
C PHE A 138 -25.52 -10.42 1.31
N PRO A 139 -26.74 -10.52 1.88
CA PRO A 139 -26.99 -10.11 3.26
C PRO A 139 -26.18 -10.97 4.24
N CYS A 140 -25.40 -10.35 5.14
CA CYS A 140 -24.50 -11.11 6.01
C CYS A 140 -24.17 -10.37 7.30
N PHE A 141 -23.53 -11.08 8.24
CA PHE A 141 -22.86 -10.48 9.39
C PHE A 141 -21.46 -10.04 8.96
N ASP A 142 -21.37 -8.86 8.34
CA ASP A 142 -20.17 -8.37 7.65
C ASP A 142 -19.19 -7.65 8.59
N GLU A 143 -18.79 -8.36 9.63
CA GLU A 143 -17.80 -7.96 10.60
C GLU A 143 -16.79 -9.10 10.83
N PRO A 144 -15.48 -8.82 11.00
CA PRO A 144 -14.45 -9.87 11.05
C PRO A 144 -14.66 -10.94 12.13
N GLU A 145 -15.29 -10.60 13.27
CA GLU A 145 -15.50 -11.54 14.37
C GLU A 145 -16.63 -12.55 14.13
N TYR A 146 -17.52 -12.32 13.15
CA TYR A 146 -18.59 -13.25 12.83
C TYR A 146 -18.16 -14.32 11.84
N LYS A 147 -17.13 -15.10 12.22
CA LYS A 147 -16.66 -16.24 11.40
C LYS A 147 -17.72 -17.33 11.32
N ALA A 148 -17.94 -17.85 10.11
CA ALA A 148 -18.82 -18.97 9.81
C ALA A 148 -18.18 -19.87 8.71
N THR A 149 -18.78 -21.01 8.45
CA THR A 149 -18.48 -21.85 7.28
C THR A 149 -19.35 -21.41 6.10
N PHE A 150 -18.89 -21.71 4.87
CA PHE A 150 -19.62 -21.37 3.65
C PHE A 150 -19.68 -22.57 2.72
N ASP A 151 -20.91 -22.93 2.31
CA ASP A 151 -21.20 -23.78 1.17
C ASP A 151 -21.56 -22.90 0.00
N VAL A 152 -20.77 -22.95 -1.07
CA VAL A 152 -20.95 -22.07 -2.22
C VAL A 152 -21.37 -22.89 -3.45
N SER A 153 -22.39 -22.41 -4.17
CA SER A 153 -22.80 -22.93 -5.47
C SER A 153 -23.01 -21.80 -6.46
N MET A 154 -22.58 -21.99 -7.71
CA MET A 154 -22.75 -21.01 -8.77
C MET A 154 -23.44 -21.63 -9.99
N ARG A 155 -24.56 -21.07 -10.43
CA ARG A 155 -25.23 -21.40 -11.68
C ARG A 155 -24.75 -20.44 -12.77
N ILE A 156 -23.95 -20.96 -13.71
CA ILE A 156 -23.23 -20.19 -14.71
C ILE A 156 -23.44 -20.77 -16.12
N ASP A 157 -23.08 -20.03 -17.16
CA ASP A 157 -23.09 -20.53 -18.53
C ASP A 157 -22.11 -21.70 -18.65
N LYS A 158 -22.47 -22.74 -19.43
CA LYS A 158 -21.76 -24.03 -19.49
C LYS A 158 -20.28 -23.89 -19.89
N ASN A 159 -19.96 -22.90 -20.72
CA ASN A 159 -18.59 -22.64 -21.22
C ASN A 159 -17.71 -21.81 -20.27
N LEU A 160 -18.25 -21.32 -19.18
CA LEU A 160 -17.50 -20.53 -18.19
C LEU A 160 -17.01 -21.39 -17.02
N GLN A 161 -15.99 -20.91 -16.34
CA GLN A 161 -15.50 -21.50 -15.08
C GLN A 161 -15.95 -20.67 -13.88
N GLY A 162 -16.19 -21.36 -12.76
CA GLY A 162 -16.35 -20.76 -11.45
C GLY A 162 -15.10 -20.98 -10.60
N ILE A 163 -14.69 -19.95 -9.86
CA ILE A 163 -13.62 -20.04 -8.86
C ILE A 163 -14.16 -19.53 -7.51
N SER A 164 -13.86 -20.28 -6.43
CA SER A 164 -14.15 -19.86 -5.07
C SER A 164 -12.99 -20.30 -4.14
N ASN A 165 -13.13 -20.09 -2.84
CA ASN A 165 -12.11 -20.39 -1.83
C ASN A 165 -11.67 -21.88 -1.84
N MET A 166 -12.62 -22.81 -2.05
CA MET A 166 -12.38 -24.25 -1.98
C MET A 166 -12.41 -24.90 -3.37
N PRO A 167 -11.89 -26.12 -3.52
CA PRO A 167 -12.01 -26.86 -4.77
C PRO A 167 -13.46 -27.13 -5.17
N ILE A 168 -13.66 -27.39 -6.46
CA ILE A 168 -14.95 -27.86 -6.98
C ILE A 168 -15.22 -29.26 -6.42
N LYS A 169 -16.40 -29.42 -5.83
CA LYS A 169 -16.92 -30.69 -5.35
C LYS A 169 -17.68 -31.42 -6.42
N GLU A 170 -18.47 -30.70 -7.19
CA GLU A 170 -19.37 -31.25 -8.19
C GLU A 170 -19.75 -30.22 -9.28
N GLU A 171 -19.87 -30.65 -10.53
CA GLU A 171 -20.47 -29.88 -11.62
C GLU A 171 -21.70 -30.60 -12.17
N ILE A 172 -22.85 -29.95 -12.20
CA ILE A 172 -24.12 -30.50 -12.69
C ILE A 172 -24.54 -29.70 -13.93
N SER A 173 -24.65 -30.38 -15.08
CA SER A 173 -25.09 -29.75 -16.33
C SER A 173 -26.61 -29.54 -16.37
N GLU A 174 -27.06 -28.34 -16.75
CA GLU A 174 -28.47 -27.95 -16.89
C GLU A 174 -28.69 -27.20 -18.23
N GLY A 175 -28.77 -27.93 -19.31
CA GLY A 175 -28.96 -27.39 -20.66
C GLY A 175 -27.76 -26.54 -21.10
N ASN A 176 -27.95 -25.23 -21.28
CA ASN A 176 -26.88 -24.29 -21.62
C ASN A 176 -26.14 -23.69 -20.40
N LYS A 177 -26.56 -24.08 -19.20
CA LYS A 177 -25.93 -23.73 -17.93
C LYS A 177 -25.35 -24.94 -17.22
N LYS A 178 -24.57 -24.70 -16.18
CA LYS A 178 -24.12 -25.68 -15.20
C LYS A 178 -24.16 -25.09 -13.79
N ILE A 179 -24.34 -25.96 -12.80
CA ILE A 179 -24.16 -25.62 -11.40
C ILE A 179 -22.79 -26.15 -10.97
N VAL A 180 -21.95 -25.27 -10.48
CA VAL A 180 -20.64 -25.56 -9.89
C VAL A 180 -20.79 -25.46 -8.38
N LYS A 181 -20.62 -26.59 -7.69
CA LYS A 181 -20.63 -26.66 -6.20
C LYS A 181 -19.23 -26.82 -5.70
N PHE A 182 -18.89 -26.06 -4.67
CA PHE A 182 -17.58 -26.13 -4.02
C PHE A 182 -17.63 -26.92 -2.70
N TYR A 183 -16.49 -27.42 -2.24
CA TYR A 183 -16.42 -27.96 -0.88
C TYR A 183 -16.65 -26.84 0.13
N ARG A 184 -17.18 -27.20 1.33
CA ARG A 184 -17.38 -26.28 2.45
C ARG A 184 -16.06 -25.69 2.89
N THR A 185 -16.05 -24.39 3.18
CA THR A 185 -14.89 -23.69 3.73
C THR A 185 -14.66 -24.07 5.19
N PRO A 186 -13.44 -23.92 5.72
CA PRO A 186 -13.26 -23.78 7.16
C PRO A 186 -14.01 -22.54 7.68
N LYS A 187 -14.05 -22.39 9.00
CA LYS A 187 -14.63 -21.21 9.65
C LYS A 187 -13.79 -19.98 9.36
N MET A 188 -14.35 -18.98 8.66
CA MET A 188 -13.67 -17.76 8.23
C MET A 188 -14.61 -16.54 8.25
N SER A 189 -14.03 -15.34 8.17
CA SER A 189 -14.76 -14.08 8.07
C SER A 189 -15.35 -13.87 6.68
N THR A 190 -16.45 -13.10 6.60
CA THR A 190 -17.16 -12.82 5.33
C THR A 190 -16.30 -12.12 4.28
N TYR A 191 -15.38 -11.23 4.70
CA TYR A 191 -14.54 -10.46 3.78
C TYR A 191 -13.55 -11.32 2.99
N LEU A 192 -13.28 -12.56 3.47
CA LEU A 192 -12.38 -13.53 2.82
C LEU A 192 -13.08 -14.42 1.79
N LEU A 193 -14.42 -14.36 1.69
CA LEU A 193 -15.16 -15.14 0.72
C LEU A 193 -14.90 -14.62 -0.69
N TYR A 194 -14.62 -15.55 -1.61
CA TYR A 194 -14.32 -15.22 -2.99
C TYR A 194 -15.24 -15.91 -3.99
N LEU A 195 -15.70 -15.17 -4.99
CA LEU A 195 -16.49 -15.65 -6.11
C LEU A 195 -15.95 -15.08 -7.42
N ALA A 196 -15.70 -15.92 -8.41
CA ALA A 196 -15.44 -15.47 -9.76
C ALA A 196 -16.11 -16.36 -10.80
N VAL A 197 -16.55 -15.75 -11.89
CA VAL A 197 -17.14 -16.41 -13.06
C VAL A 197 -16.55 -15.81 -14.33
N GLY A 198 -15.93 -16.62 -15.16
CA GLY A 198 -15.30 -16.15 -16.38
C GLY A 198 -14.71 -17.25 -17.24
N ASP A 199 -14.03 -16.81 -18.28
CA ASP A 199 -13.21 -17.67 -19.14
C ASP A 199 -11.76 -17.57 -18.62
N PHE A 200 -11.26 -18.66 -18.00
CA PHE A 200 -9.94 -18.70 -17.35
C PHE A 200 -9.03 -19.77 -17.95
N GLU A 201 -7.75 -19.48 -18.00
CA GLU A 201 -6.68 -20.47 -18.24
C GLU A 201 -5.90 -20.67 -16.93
N PHE A 202 -5.54 -21.94 -16.66
CA PHE A 202 -4.82 -22.29 -15.44
C PHE A 202 -3.42 -22.82 -15.75
N LEU A 203 -2.42 -22.33 -15.02
CA LEU A 203 -1.13 -22.99 -14.85
C LEU A 203 -1.11 -23.56 -13.43
N GLU A 204 -0.84 -24.88 -13.31
CA GLU A 204 -0.98 -25.54 -12.01
C GLU A 204 0.21 -26.45 -11.71
N ASP A 205 0.45 -26.65 -10.43
CA ASP A 205 1.43 -27.56 -9.85
C ASP A 205 0.97 -27.94 -8.45
N LYS A 206 1.73 -28.76 -7.75
CA LYS A 206 1.45 -29.19 -6.37
C LYS A 206 2.60 -28.84 -5.44
N LEU A 207 2.24 -28.52 -4.21
CA LEU A 207 3.14 -28.53 -3.07
C LEU A 207 2.53 -29.49 -2.04
N ASP A 208 3.17 -30.60 -1.77
CA ASP A 208 2.64 -31.69 -0.95
C ASP A 208 1.22 -32.10 -1.42
N ASN A 209 0.22 -31.96 -0.56
CA ASN A 209 -1.18 -32.23 -0.85
C ASN A 209 -1.97 -31.01 -1.34
N THR A 210 -1.34 -29.85 -1.46
CA THR A 210 -1.97 -28.61 -1.88
C THR A 210 -1.84 -28.41 -3.37
N LEU A 211 -2.95 -28.25 -4.08
CA LEU A 211 -2.98 -27.82 -5.47
C LEU A 211 -2.71 -26.32 -5.55
N VAL A 212 -1.63 -25.91 -6.22
CA VAL A 212 -1.28 -24.51 -6.44
C VAL A 212 -1.54 -24.13 -7.89
N ARG A 213 -2.34 -23.09 -8.12
CA ARG A 213 -2.72 -22.67 -9.47
C ARG A 213 -2.54 -21.16 -9.66
N VAL A 214 -2.19 -20.77 -10.87
CA VAL A 214 -2.31 -19.39 -11.32
C VAL A 214 -3.39 -19.34 -12.40
N ALA A 215 -4.44 -18.55 -12.15
CA ALA A 215 -5.54 -18.34 -13.07
C ALA A 215 -5.36 -17.01 -13.83
N THR A 216 -5.52 -17.04 -15.14
CA THR A 216 -5.41 -15.85 -16.01
C THR A 216 -6.58 -15.78 -16.98
N VAL A 217 -6.85 -14.61 -17.56
CA VAL A 217 -7.67 -14.54 -18.75
C VAL A 217 -6.96 -15.19 -19.95
N PRO A 218 -7.70 -15.67 -20.99
CA PRO A 218 -7.09 -16.37 -22.12
C PRO A 218 -5.95 -15.58 -22.79
N GLY A 219 -4.87 -16.32 -23.12
CA GLY A 219 -3.68 -15.80 -23.81
C GLY A 219 -2.57 -15.29 -22.91
N LYS A 220 -2.69 -15.39 -21.57
CA LYS A 220 -1.69 -14.91 -20.61
C LYS A 220 -1.03 -16.01 -19.75
N LYS A 221 -1.44 -17.26 -19.90
CA LYS A 221 -0.95 -18.39 -19.11
C LYS A 221 0.58 -18.54 -19.12
N ASN A 222 1.24 -18.21 -20.23
CA ASN A 222 2.70 -18.28 -20.35
C ASN A 222 3.47 -17.30 -19.47
N GLN A 223 2.80 -16.24 -18.96
CA GLN A 223 3.36 -15.27 -18.03
C GLN A 223 3.19 -15.66 -16.55
N ALA A 224 2.54 -16.79 -16.27
CA ALA A 224 2.16 -17.24 -14.93
C ALA A 224 3.26 -18.01 -14.19
N LYS A 225 4.30 -18.50 -14.90
CA LYS A 225 5.29 -19.43 -14.33
C LYS A 225 6.04 -18.86 -13.13
N PHE A 226 6.50 -17.62 -13.22
CA PHE A 226 7.23 -16.97 -12.12
C PHE A 226 6.37 -16.86 -10.85
N ALA A 227 5.11 -16.47 -11.01
CA ALA A 227 4.18 -16.40 -9.89
C ALA A 227 3.89 -17.78 -9.27
N LEU A 228 3.72 -18.82 -10.09
CA LEU A 228 3.49 -20.17 -9.61
C LEU A 228 4.67 -20.68 -8.76
N ASP A 229 5.91 -20.45 -9.22
CA ASP A 229 7.11 -20.85 -8.51
C ASP A 229 7.25 -20.09 -7.18
N LEU A 230 7.04 -18.77 -7.20
CA LEU A 230 7.08 -17.95 -5.98
C LEU A 230 6.00 -18.37 -4.99
N THR A 231 4.77 -18.62 -5.45
CA THR A 231 3.67 -19.06 -4.58
C THR A 231 4.04 -20.35 -3.85
N LYS A 232 4.60 -21.34 -4.54
CA LYS A 232 5.06 -22.59 -3.92
C LYS A 232 6.19 -22.37 -2.91
N ASN A 233 7.17 -21.57 -3.29
CA ASN A 233 8.34 -21.31 -2.45
C ASN A 233 7.94 -20.58 -1.16
N PHE A 234 7.15 -19.51 -1.26
CA PHE A 234 6.71 -18.76 -0.08
C PHE A 234 5.69 -19.53 0.76
N LEU A 235 4.86 -20.38 0.15
CA LEU A 235 3.96 -21.25 0.90
C LEU A 235 4.76 -22.23 1.77
N SER A 236 5.81 -22.86 1.21
CA SER A 236 6.73 -23.74 1.94
C SER A 236 7.47 -22.99 3.06
N TYR A 237 8.01 -21.82 2.77
CA TYR A 237 8.72 -21.00 3.72
C TYR A 237 7.85 -20.62 4.93
N PHE A 238 6.62 -20.19 4.68
CA PHE A 238 5.74 -19.76 5.77
C PHE A 238 5.16 -20.94 6.56
N GLN A 239 5.02 -22.11 5.97
CA GLN A 239 4.75 -23.34 6.72
C GLN A 239 5.86 -23.63 7.75
N GLU A 240 7.11 -23.52 7.32
CA GLU A 240 8.27 -23.72 8.19
C GLU A 240 8.38 -22.59 9.25
N TYR A 241 8.25 -21.33 8.84
CA TYR A 241 8.36 -20.19 9.76
C TYR A 241 7.29 -20.23 10.84
N SER A 242 6.02 -20.46 10.47
CA SER A 242 4.89 -20.53 11.39
C SER A 242 4.85 -21.81 12.22
N GLY A 243 5.52 -22.89 11.76
CA GLY A 243 5.40 -24.24 12.33
C GLY A 243 4.05 -24.90 12.06
N MET A 244 3.28 -24.40 11.07
CA MET A 244 1.94 -24.89 10.75
C MET A 244 1.77 -25.11 9.26
N GLN A 245 1.24 -26.30 8.91
CA GLN A 245 0.88 -26.60 7.52
C GLN A 245 -0.25 -25.68 7.04
N TYR A 246 -0.22 -25.35 5.74
CA TYR A 246 -1.31 -24.65 5.08
C TYR A 246 -2.60 -25.50 5.14
N PRO A 247 -3.72 -24.96 5.63
CA PRO A 247 -4.87 -25.79 5.99
C PRO A 247 -5.81 -26.13 4.83
N LEU A 248 -5.66 -25.47 3.66
CA LEU A 248 -6.58 -25.69 2.55
C LEU A 248 -5.99 -26.64 1.49
N PRO A 249 -6.82 -27.40 0.76
CA PRO A 249 -6.36 -28.35 -0.25
C PRO A 249 -5.93 -27.68 -1.58
N LYS A 250 -6.15 -26.38 -1.72
CA LYS A 250 -5.70 -25.59 -2.88
C LYS A 250 -5.33 -24.17 -2.49
N LEU A 251 -4.50 -23.55 -3.34
CA LEU A 251 -4.22 -22.12 -3.35
C LEU A 251 -4.21 -21.63 -4.79
N ASP A 252 -5.15 -20.73 -5.12
CA ASP A 252 -5.22 -20.08 -6.41
C ASP A 252 -4.67 -18.65 -6.31
N SER A 253 -3.81 -18.27 -7.25
CA SER A 253 -3.39 -16.88 -7.49
C SER A 253 -4.07 -16.40 -8.77
N ILE A 254 -4.93 -15.41 -8.70
CA ILE A 254 -5.85 -15.02 -9.77
C ILE A 254 -5.49 -13.64 -10.33
N ALA A 255 -5.07 -13.57 -11.60
CA ALA A 255 -4.73 -12.33 -12.29
C ALA A 255 -6.01 -11.63 -12.80
N LEU A 256 -6.34 -10.49 -12.23
CA LEU A 256 -7.52 -9.71 -12.62
C LEU A 256 -7.15 -8.53 -13.52
N PRO A 257 -7.83 -8.37 -14.67
CA PRO A 257 -7.63 -7.23 -15.59
C PRO A 257 -7.96 -5.88 -14.95
N ASP A 258 -9.06 -5.83 -14.19
CA ASP A 258 -9.47 -4.64 -13.44
C ASP A 258 -9.56 -4.97 -11.94
N PHE A 259 -8.73 -4.31 -11.13
CA PHE A 259 -8.66 -4.49 -9.70
C PHE A 259 -8.18 -3.22 -9.01
N ALA A 260 -8.88 -2.74 -7.99
CA ALA A 260 -8.60 -1.43 -7.37
C ALA A 260 -7.33 -1.45 -6.50
N ALA A 261 -7.08 -2.54 -5.79
CA ALA A 261 -5.90 -2.74 -4.96
C ALA A 261 -4.71 -3.34 -5.73
N GLY A 262 -3.64 -3.68 -5.03
CA GLY A 262 -2.52 -4.47 -5.56
C GLY A 262 -2.86 -5.93 -5.63
N ALA A 263 -3.34 -6.47 -4.49
CA ALA A 263 -3.82 -7.84 -4.32
C ALA A 263 -4.82 -7.91 -3.16
N MET A 264 -5.33 -9.12 -2.86
CA MET A 264 -6.25 -9.43 -1.77
C MET A 264 -6.13 -10.90 -1.38
N GLU A 265 -6.02 -11.16 -0.11
CA GLU A 265 -5.72 -12.44 0.53
C GLU A 265 -6.87 -13.44 0.59
N ASN A 266 -7.98 -13.31 -0.13
CA ASN A 266 -9.12 -14.23 -0.03
C ASN A 266 -8.66 -15.68 0.19
N TRP A 267 -9.05 -16.32 1.28
CA TRP A 267 -8.49 -17.59 1.73
C TRP A 267 -8.57 -18.69 0.69
N GLY A 268 -7.42 -19.15 0.20
CA GLY A 268 -7.32 -20.15 -0.87
C GLY A 268 -7.60 -19.66 -2.29
N ALA A 269 -7.85 -18.35 -2.49
CA ALA A 269 -8.19 -17.75 -3.79
C ALA A 269 -7.71 -16.30 -3.87
N ILE A 270 -6.41 -16.08 -3.73
CA ILE A 270 -5.78 -14.75 -3.70
C ILE A 270 -5.94 -14.06 -5.05
N THR A 271 -6.38 -12.80 -5.02
CA THR A 271 -6.54 -12.00 -6.24
C THR A 271 -5.44 -10.97 -6.36
N TYR A 272 -5.02 -10.73 -7.60
CA TYR A 272 -3.94 -9.79 -7.91
C TYR A 272 -4.31 -8.93 -9.10
N ARG A 273 -3.89 -7.67 -9.10
CA ARG A 273 -3.82 -6.92 -10.35
C ARG A 273 -2.81 -7.57 -11.28
N GLU A 274 -3.15 -7.79 -12.55
CA GLU A 274 -2.29 -8.51 -13.52
C GLU A 274 -0.82 -8.08 -13.50
N ILE A 275 -0.54 -6.78 -13.39
CA ILE A 275 0.83 -6.24 -13.35
C ILE A 275 1.65 -6.72 -12.16
N TYR A 276 1.01 -7.19 -11.09
CA TYR A 276 1.65 -7.65 -9.87
C TYR A 276 1.62 -9.18 -9.70
N LEU A 277 1.26 -9.90 -10.77
CA LEU A 277 1.32 -11.35 -10.79
C LEU A 277 2.02 -11.88 -12.05
N LEU A 278 1.73 -11.29 -13.20
CA LEU A 278 2.19 -11.81 -14.49
C LEU A 278 3.57 -11.24 -14.85
N PHE A 279 4.49 -12.13 -15.18
CA PHE A 279 5.88 -11.80 -15.49
C PHE A 279 6.24 -12.21 -16.92
N ASP A 280 6.71 -11.25 -17.70
CA ASP A 280 7.29 -11.49 -19.02
C ASP A 280 8.78 -11.07 -18.96
N PRO A 281 9.74 -12.03 -19.11
CA PRO A 281 11.18 -11.73 -19.02
C PRO A 281 11.67 -10.64 -19.99
N LYS A 282 10.99 -10.47 -21.13
CA LYS A 282 11.35 -9.47 -22.14
C LYS A 282 10.70 -8.11 -21.92
N ALA A 283 9.59 -8.06 -21.21
CA ALA A 283 8.77 -6.85 -21.10
C ALA A 283 8.70 -6.29 -19.67
N THR A 284 8.91 -7.11 -18.64
CA THR A 284 8.80 -6.70 -17.24
C THR A 284 10.10 -6.15 -16.70
N SER A 285 10.05 -4.95 -16.12
CA SER A 285 11.22 -4.31 -15.50
C SER A 285 11.62 -4.98 -14.17
N THR A 286 12.88 -4.76 -13.80
CA THR A 286 13.44 -5.19 -12.50
C THR A 286 12.58 -4.70 -11.33
N ALA A 287 12.12 -3.46 -11.36
CA ALA A 287 11.27 -2.87 -10.32
C ALA A 287 9.94 -3.63 -10.18
N ILE A 288 9.29 -3.97 -11.28
CA ILE A 288 8.03 -4.73 -11.27
C ILE A 288 8.28 -6.18 -10.86
N LYS A 289 9.36 -6.82 -11.31
CA LYS A 289 9.73 -8.18 -10.89
C LYS A 289 9.87 -8.29 -9.36
N LYS A 290 10.59 -7.35 -8.73
CA LYS A 290 10.71 -7.27 -7.27
C LYS A 290 9.34 -7.07 -6.61
N ARG A 291 8.50 -6.18 -7.18
CA ARG A 291 7.17 -5.91 -6.65
C ARG A 291 6.24 -7.12 -6.74
N ILE A 292 6.33 -7.92 -7.79
CA ILE A 292 5.60 -9.21 -7.92
C ILE A 292 5.97 -10.13 -6.75
N ALA A 293 7.27 -10.34 -6.49
CA ALA A 293 7.71 -11.22 -5.41
C ALA A 293 7.22 -10.72 -4.04
N MET A 294 7.35 -9.40 -3.79
CA MET A 294 6.90 -8.77 -2.54
C MET A 294 5.41 -8.95 -2.30
N ILE A 295 4.59 -8.70 -3.32
CA ILE A 295 3.12 -8.80 -3.16
C ILE A 295 2.72 -10.27 -2.99
N ILE A 296 3.29 -11.20 -3.75
CA ILE A 296 2.99 -12.63 -3.59
C ILE A 296 3.34 -13.10 -2.17
N ALA A 297 4.51 -12.73 -1.64
CA ALA A 297 4.90 -13.09 -0.29
C ALA A 297 3.95 -12.48 0.78
N HIS A 298 3.53 -11.23 0.60
CA HIS A 298 2.57 -10.54 1.45
C HIS A 298 1.24 -11.29 1.53
N GLU A 299 0.63 -11.60 0.39
CA GLU A 299 -0.66 -12.28 0.31
C GLU A 299 -0.60 -13.73 0.83
N ILE A 300 0.54 -14.41 0.67
CA ILE A 300 0.68 -15.77 1.18
C ILE A 300 0.82 -15.78 2.70
N TRP A 301 1.52 -14.80 3.31
CA TRP A 301 1.56 -14.72 4.77
C TRP A 301 0.19 -14.51 5.39
N HIS A 302 -0.68 -13.75 4.74
CA HIS A 302 -2.06 -13.56 5.20
C HIS A 302 -2.83 -14.86 5.38
N GLN A 303 -2.46 -15.94 4.69
CA GLN A 303 -3.14 -17.24 4.85
C GLN A 303 -3.05 -17.75 6.30
N TRP A 304 -2.08 -17.26 7.10
CA TRP A 304 -1.99 -17.51 8.55
C TRP A 304 -2.42 -16.30 9.37
N SER A 305 -1.87 -15.11 9.07
CA SER A 305 -2.16 -13.87 9.82
C SER A 305 -3.07 -12.96 9.01
N GLY A 306 -4.35 -13.15 9.19
CA GLY A 306 -5.46 -12.55 8.44
C GLY A 306 -6.59 -13.55 8.25
N ASP A 307 -6.29 -14.73 7.72
CA ASP A 307 -7.25 -15.76 7.36
C ASP A 307 -7.46 -16.78 8.47
N LEU A 308 -6.42 -17.53 8.82
CA LEU A 308 -6.47 -18.55 9.89
C LEU A 308 -6.74 -17.87 11.24
N VAL A 309 -5.96 -16.84 11.55
CA VAL A 309 -6.14 -15.96 12.71
C VAL A 309 -6.49 -14.59 12.20
N THR A 310 -7.68 -14.09 12.51
CA THR A 310 -8.19 -12.80 12.02
C THR A 310 -8.33 -11.81 13.16
N MET A 311 -8.07 -10.53 12.93
CA MET A 311 -8.37 -9.48 13.90
C MET A 311 -9.84 -9.57 14.37
N ARG A 312 -10.11 -9.20 15.61
CA ARG A 312 -11.49 -9.17 16.14
C ARG A 312 -12.31 -8.05 15.51
N TRP A 313 -11.69 -6.90 15.34
CA TRP A 313 -12.27 -5.72 14.71
C TRP A 313 -11.21 -4.93 13.94
N TRP A 314 -11.62 -4.03 13.11
CA TRP A 314 -10.75 -3.22 12.26
C TRP A 314 -9.77 -2.32 13.04
N ASP A 315 -9.96 -2.13 14.35
CA ASP A 315 -9.01 -1.46 15.24
C ASP A 315 -7.61 -2.10 15.20
N ASP A 316 -7.60 -3.42 15.02
CA ASP A 316 -6.41 -4.27 14.95
C ASP A 316 -6.04 -4.68 13.50
N LEU A 317 -6.46 -3.93 12.47
CA LEU A 317 -6.13 -4.20 11.06
C LEU A 317 -4.63 -4.43 10.84
N TRP A 318 -3.80 -3.75 11.61
CA TRP A 318 -2.35 -3.86 11.56
C TRP A 318 -1.82 -5.28 11.88
N LEU A 319 -2.54 -6.09 12.64
CA LEU A 319 -2.18 -7.50 12.89
C LEU A 319 -2.16 -8.32 11.61
N ASN A 320 -2.98 -7.97 10.63
CA ASN A 320 -2.94 -8.56 9.30
C ASN A 320 -1.85 -7.87 8.47
N GLU A 321 -1.97 -6.59 8.24
CA GLU A 321 -1.24 -5.84 7.22
C GLU A 321 0.23 -5.55 7.55
N SER A 322 0.51 -5.16 8.81
CA SER A 322 1.88 -4.92 9.23
C SER A 322 2.71 -6.19 9.24
N PHE A 323 2.10 -7.30 9.70
CA PHE A 323 2.78 -8.60 9.67
C PHE A 323 3.04 -9.05 8.24
N ALA A 324 2.05 -8.98 7.36
CA ALA A 324 2.23 -9.37 5.97
C ALA A 324 3.29 -8.52 5.29
N THR A 325 3.31 -7.21 5.56
CA THR A 325 4.36 -6.32 5.06
C THR A 325 5.74 -6.74 5.56
N PHE A 326 5.93 -6.92 6.86
CA PHE A 326 7.21 -7.31 7.45
C PHE A 326 7.69 -8.67 6.93
N MET A 327 6.80 -9.67 6.94
CA MET A 327 7.12 -11.03 6.52
C MET A 327 7.41 -11.15 5.02
N ALA A 328 6.78 -10.31 4.20
CA ALA A 328 7.07 -10.27 2.77
C ALA A 328 8.52 -9.88 2.49
N TYR A 329 9.02 -8.81 3.13
CA TYR A 329 10.42 -8.41 2.96
C TYR A 329 11.38 -9.45 3.49
N LYS A 330 11.06 -10.07 4.64
CA LYS A 330 11.86 -11.15 5.23
C LYS A 330 11.96 -12.35 4.29
N ALA A 331 10.84 -12.84 3.81
CA ALA A 331 10.82 -14.00 2.92
C ALA A 331 11.52 -13.74 1.58
N VAL A 332 11.31 -12.56 0.98
CA VAL A 332 11.95 -12.21 -0.29
C VAL A 332 13.46 -12.01 -0.12
N ASP A 333 13.92 -11.45 1.01
CA ASP A 333 15.35 -11.31 1.32
C ASP A 333 16.03 -12.69 1.48
N ASP A 334 15.36 -13.62 2.14
CA ASP A 334 15.88 -14.99 2.34
C ASP A 334 15.96 -15.77 1.02
N PHE A 335 15.00 -15.60 0.08
CA PHE A 335 15.03 -16.24 -1.24
C PHE A 335 15.95 -15.56 -2.24
N PHE A 336 16.11 -14.23 -2.13
CA PHE A 336 16.89 -13.41 -3.05
C PHE A 336 17.81 -12.46 -2.27
N PRO A 337 18.82 -12.99 -1.53
CA PRO A 337 19.67 -12.19 -0.66
C PRO A 337 20.45 -11.10 -1.41
N GLU A 338 20.74 -11.33 -2.71
CA GLU A 338 21.37 -10.33 -3.58
C GLU A 338 20.50 -9.12 -3.88
N TRP A 339 19.17 -9.20 -3.59
CA TRP A 339 18.28 -8.05 -3.75
C TRP A 339 18.38 -7.08 -2.57
N ASN A 340 18.90 -7.52 -1.43
CA ASN A 340 19.03 -6.72 -0.19
C ASN A 340 17.72 -6.02 0.17
N MET A 341 16.67 -6.79 0.39
CA MET A 341 15.31 -6.26 0.56
C MET A 341 15.15 -5.37 1.78
N TRP A 342 16.02 -5.48 2.77
CA TRP A 342 16.00 -4.58 3.92
C TRP A 342 16.39 -3.14 3.58
N GLU A 343 17.17 -2.91 2.53
CA GLU A 343 17.37 -1.55 2.00
C GLU A 343 16.08 -1.02 1.37
N ASP A 344 15.36 -1.85 0.60
CA ASP A 344 14.08 -1.49 0.00
C ASP A 344 13.02 -1.26 1.10
N PHE A 345 13.01 -2.08 2.17
CA PHE A 345 12.12 -1.87 3.31
C PHE A 345 12.31 -0.48 3.95
N ILE A 346 13.56 -0.05 4.13
CA ILE A 346 13.85 1.27 4.68
C ILE A 346 13.39 2.38 3.73
N GLY A 347 13.68 2.28 2.44
CA GLY A 347 13.32 3.30 1.45
C GLY A 347 11.84 3.37 1.13
N ASP A 348 11.15 2.21 1.07
CA ASP A 348 9.75 2.15 0.66
C ASP A 348 8.78 2.22 1.85
N GLU A 349 9.09 1.53 2.96
CA GLU A 349 8.16 1.40 4.08
C GLU A 349 8.54 2.34 5.23
N THR A 350 9.76 2.26 5.76
CA THR A 350 10.14 3.04 6.95
C THR A 350 10.11 4.54 6.67
N GLU A 351 10.64 5.00 5.53
CA GLU A 351 10.63 6.41 5.15
C GLU A 351 9.20 6.93 4.98
N ARG A 352 8.35 6.18 4.27
CA ARG A 352 6.94 6.54 4.07
C ARG A 352 6.19 6.64 5.40
N ALA A 353 6.41 5.69 6.31
CA ALA A 353 5.79 5.71 7.62
C ALA A 353 6.28 6.89 8.47
N LEU A 354 7.58 7.20 8.46
CA LEU A 354 8.14 8.36 9.17
C LEU A 354 7.61 9.70 8.62
N ASP A 355 7.36 9.81 7.30
CA ASP A 355 6.73 11.03 6.74
C ASP A 355 5.28 11.17 7.20
N ASP A 356 4.46 10.13 7.06
CA ASP A 356 3.04 10.16 7.44
C ASP A 356 2.84 10.37 8.94
N ASP A 357 3.62 9.67 9.76
CA ASP A 357 3.52 9.70 11.22
C ASP A 357 4.15 10.96 11.86
N SER A 358 4.85 11.77 11.06
CA SER A 358 5.37 13.08 11.46
C SER A 358 4.29 14.16 11.57
N LEU A 359 3.12 13.92 11.00
CA LEU A 359 2.01 14.85 10.96
C LEU A 359 1.22 14.86 12.28
N LYS A 360 0.65 16.02 12.64
CA LYS A 360 -0.23 16.12 13.80
C LYS A 360 -1.53 15.35 13.61
N SER A 361 -1.98 15.26 12.35
CA SER A 361 -3.20 14.56 11.93
C SER A 361 -2.99 13.06 11.70
N THR A 362 -1.83 12.50 12.10
CA THR A 362 -1.61 11.05 12.11
C THR A 362 -2.46 10.35 13.18
N HIS A 363 -2.52 9.04 13.11
CA HIS A 363 -3.22 8.21 14.09
C HIS A 363 -2.29 7.14 14.68
N PRO A 364 -2.63 6.53 15.82
CA PRO A 364 -1.89 5.38 16.34
C PRO A 364 -2.06 4.15 15.42
N ILE A 365 -1.20 3.15 15.56
CA ILE A 365 -1.33 1.89 14.80
C ILE A 365 -2.65 1.20 15.17
N GLU A 366 -2.96 1.06 16.46
CA GLU A 366 -4.25 0.59 16.96
C GLU A 366 -5.21 1.79 17.00
N VAL A 367 -6.12 1.87 16.01
CA VAL A 367 -7.03 3.00 15.83
C VAL A 367 -8.47 2.60 16.15
N ASN A 368 -9.18 3.39 16.92
CA ASN A 368 -10.57 3.11 17.28
C ASN A 368 -11.51 3.45 16.10
N VAL A 369 -11.88 2.42 15.33
CA VAL A 369 -12.78 2.53 14.17
C VAL A 369 -14.23 2.52 14.63
N LYS A 370 -14.95 3.61 14.39
CA LYS A 370 -16.36 3.80 14.81
C LYS A 370 -17.34 3.77 13.63
N ASP A 371 -16.88 4.10 12.45
CA ASP A 371 -17.67 4.17 11.22
C ASP A 371 -17.00 3.30 10.14
N PRO A 372 -17.75 2.42 9.43
CA PRO A 372 -17.21 1.63 8.31
C PRO A 372 -16.49 2.46 7.24
N HIS A 373 -16.86 3.73 7.07
CA HIS A 373 -16.19 4.61 6.12
C HIS A 373 -14.78 5.03 6.56
N GLU A 374 -14.47 4.95 7.85
CA GLU A 374 -13.11 5.20 8.38
C GLU A 374 -12.15 4.06 8.04
N ILE A 375 -12.66 2.85 7.78
CA ILE A 375 -11.83 1.68 7.48
C ILE A 375 -10.98 1.93 6.23
N GLU A 376 -11.53 2.53 5.18
CA GLU A 376 -10.76 2.84 3.97
C GLU A 376 -9.60 3.83 4.20
N GLU A 377 -9.70 4.72 5.19
CA GLU A 377 -8.68 5.71 5.49
C GLU A 377 -7.52 5.16 6.32
N ILE A 378 -7.72 4.00 6.99
CA ILE A 378 -6.68 3.34 7.77
C ILE A 378 -5.88 2.29 6.99
N PHE A 379 -6.26 1.99 5.72
CA PHE A 379 -5.40 1.25 4.79
C PHE A 379 -4.27 2.16 4.29
N ASP A 380 -3.43 2.61 5.19
CA ASP A 380 -2.42 3.64 4.97
C ASP A 380 -1.02 3.23 5.48
N ALA A 381 -0.05 4.13 5.38
CA ALA A 381 1.32 3.87 5.81
C ALA A 381 1.45 3.58 7.32
N ILE A 382 0.46 3.95 8.15
CA ILE A 382 0.52 3.66 9.58
C ILE A 382 0.20 2.18 9.83
N SER A 383 -0.88 1.67 9.23
CA SER A 383 -1.29 0.27 9.40
C SER A 383 -0.39 -0.73 8.68
N TYR A 384 0.30 -0.33 7.60
CA TYR A 384 1.22 -1.18 6.84
C TYR A 384 2.68 -0.97 7.28
N SER A 385 3.17 0.22 7.01
CA SER A 385 4.60 0.54 7.00
C SER A 385 5.15 0.84 8.40
N LYS A 386 4.43 1.64 9.22
CA LYS A 386 4.83 1.90 10.62
C LYS A 386 4.77 0.61 11.43
N GLY A 387 3.65 -0.12 11.35
CA GLY A 387 3.53 -1.38 12.09
C GLY A 387 4.58 -2.39 11.67
N GLY A 388 4.86 -2.55 10.36
CA GLY A 388 5.95 -3.41 9.86
C GLY A 388 7.33 -2.96 10.38
N SER A 389 7.60 -1.65 10.43
CA SER A 389 8.85 -1.11 10.97
C SER A 389 8.99 -1.35 12.49
N VAL A 390 7.87 -1.27 13.22
CA VAL A 390 7.82 -1.56 14.66
C VAL A 390 8.01 -3.06 14.92
N LEU A 391 7.48 -3.95 14.08
CA LEU A 391 7.72 -5.39 14.16
C LEU A 391 9.21 -5.72 13.90
N ARG A 392 9.81 -5.08 12.87
CA ARG A 392 11.26 -5.21 12.62
C ARG A 392 12.09 -4.75 13.80
N MET A 393 11.75 -3.61 14.40
CA MET A 393 12.41 -3.11 15.62
C MET A 393 12.28 -4.11 16.77
N LEU A 394 11.11 -4.72 16.94
CA LEU A 394 10.85 -5.70 17.99
C LEU A 394 11.64 -6.99 17.75
N GLU A 395 11.66 -7.51 16.52
CA GLU A 395 12.47 -8.67 16.18
C GLU A 395 13.98 -8.43 16.47
N ASN A 396 14.50 -7.26 16.05
CA ASN A 396 15.89 -6.89 16.35
C ASN A 396 16.19 -6.81 17.86
N TYR A 397 15.21 -6.43 18.67
CA TYR A 397 15.35 -6.34 20.11
C TYR A 397 15.27 -7.70 20.82
N LEU A 398 14.43 -8.60 20.33
CA LEU A 398 14.20 -9.93 20.92
C LEU A 398 15.16 -11.00 20.41
N GLY A 399 15.67 -10.82 19.20
CA GLY A 399 16.30 -11.84 18.39
C GLY A 399 15.28 -12.67 17.60
N GLU A 400 15.69 -13.10 16.43
CA GLU A 400 14.84 -13.75 15.43
C GLU A 400 14.11 -14.99 15.94
N GLU A 401 14.82 -15.91 16.57
CA GLU A 401 14.25 -17.17 17.08
C GLU A 401 13.19 -16.95 18.17
N THR A 402 13.43 -16.00 19.08
CA THR A 402 12.47 -15.65 20.13
C THR A 402 11.22 -15.03 19.55
N PHE A 403 11.40 -14.14 18.57
CA PHE A 403 10.29 -13.50 17.88
C PHE A 403 9.46 -14.52 17.09
N ARG A 404 10.12 -15.37 16.28
CA ARG A 404 9.48 -16.45 15.51
C ARG A 404 8.66 -17.37 16.40
N LYS A 405 9.27 -17.82 17.53
CA LYS A 405 8.56 -18.66 18.50
C LYS A 405 7.29 -17.98 19.04
N GLY A 406 7.39 -16.70 19.45
CA GLY A 406 6.23 -15.97 19.96
C GLY A 406 5.12 -15.80 18.93
N VAL A 407 5.47 -15.57 17.65
CA VAL A 407 4.51 -15.48 16.54
C VAL A 407 3.86 -16.85 16.27
N SER A 408 4.64 -17.92 16.24
CA SER A 408 4.12 -19.29 16.08
C SER A 408 3.15 -19.67 17.21
N ASP A 409 3.50 -19.36 18.46
CA ASP A 409 2.63 -19.61 19.63
C ASP A 409 1.33 -18.81 19.55
N TYR A 410 1.39 -17.55 19.12
CA TYR A 410 0.22 -16.69 18.90
C TYR A 410 -0.72 -17.25 17.84
N LEU A 411 -0.20 -17.62 16.68
CA LEU A 411 -0.99 -18.19 15.58
C LEU A 411 -1.62 -19.54 15.97
N SER A 412 -0.82 -20.40 16.60
CA SER A 412 -1.26 -21.73 17.02
C SER A 412 -2.39 -21.68 18.05
N SER A 413 -2.31 -20.74 19.01
CA SER A 413 -3.30 -20.60 20.08
C SER A 413 -4.64 -20.00 19.60
N ASN A 414 -4.61 -19.26 18.48
CA ASN A 414 -5.79 -18.54 17.99
C ASN A 414 -6.31 -19.07 16.64
N LYS A 415 -5.82 -20.19 16.15
CA LYS A 415 -6.23 -20.75 14.85
C LYS A 415 -7.75 -20.91 14.72
N TYR A 416 -8.29 -20.52 13.57
CA TYR A 416 -9.71 -20.45 13.23
C TYR A 416 -10.56 -19.49 14.08
N ASN A 417 -9.91 -18.68 14.91
CA ASN A 417 -10.55 -17.68 15.76
C ASN A 417 -10.10 -16.26 15.43
N ASN A 418 -10.61 -15.32 16.19
CA ASN A 418 -10.18 -13.93 16.15
C ASN A 418 -9.21 -13.66 17.30
N ALA A 419 -8.28 -12.74 17.07
CA ALA A 419 -7.31 -12.32 18.05
C ALA A 419 -7.20 -10.79 18.12
N THR A 420 -6.52 -10.31 19.14
CA THR A 420 -6.23 -8.90 19.41
C THR A 420 -4.73 -8.68 19.60
N SER A 421 -4.30 -7.43 19.61
CA SER A 421 -2.93 -7.05 19.96
C SER A 421 -2.47 -7.65 21.30
N GLU A 422 -3.38 -7.76 22.27
CA GLU A 422 -3.09 -8.30 23.61
C GLU A 422 -2.67 -9.78 23.56
N ASP A 423 -3.30 -10.58 22.70
CA ASP A 423 -2.97 -11.99 22.50
C ASP A 423 -1.56 -12.16 21.93
N LEU A 424 -1.18 -11.29 21.01
CA LEU A 424 0.16 -11.27 20.43
C LEU A 424 1.23 -10.91 21.50
N TRP A 425 0.94 -9.84 22.29
CA TRP A 425 1.90 -9.42 23.32
C TRP A 425 2.05 -10.45 24.43
N ALA A 426 1.02 -11.17 24.77
CA ALA A 426 1.08 -12.27 25.71
C ALA A 426 2.02 -13.38 25.22
N SER A 427 1.86 -13.81 23.95
CA SER A 427 2.69 -14.85 23.36
C SER A 427 4.16 -14.44 23.25
N LEU A 428 4.43 -13.23 22.78
CA LEU A 428 5.81 -12.69 22.69
C LEU A 428 6.45 -12.49 24.06
N SER A 429 5.69 -12.03 25.05
CA SER A 429 6.20 -11.86 26.44
C SER A 429 6.59 -13.22 27.05
N ASN A 430 5.79 -14.24 26.81
CA ASN A 430 6.07 -15.60 27.27
C ASN A 430 7.33 -16.18 26.58
N ALA A 431 7.43 -16.04 25.25
CA ALA A 431 8.58 -16.51 24.49
C ALA A 431 9.88 -15.82 24.92
N ALA A 432 9.82 -14.50 25.17
CA ALA A 432 10.98 -13.68 25.52
C ALA A 432 11.33 -13.68 27.02
N ASN A 433 10.42 -14.16 27.86
CA ASN A 433 10.49 -14.00 29.33
C ASN A 433 10.77 -12.52 29.74
N LYS A 434 10.06 -11.57 29.07
CA LYS A 434 10.18 -10.12 29.26
C LYS A 434 8.82 -9.45 29.13
N PRO A 435 8.57 -8.30 29.81
CA PRO A 435 7.31 -7.57 29.71
C PRO A 435 7.20 -6.77 28.39
N ILE A 436 6.98 -7.46 27.27
CA ILE A 436 6.92 -6.86 25.92
C ILE A 436 5.71 -5.93 25.76
N LYS A 437 4.58 -6.27 26.38
CA LYS A 437 3.34 -5.50 26.30
C LYS A 437 3.53 -4.01 26.62
N GLU A 438 4.20 -3.68 27.71
CA GLU A 438 4.39 -2.28 28.15
C GLU A 438 5.15 -1.47 27.08
N MET A 439 6.18 -2.06 26.50
CA MET A 439 6.95 -1.44 25.43
C MET A 439 6.07 -1.23 24.21
N MET A 440 5.34 -2.26 23.78
CA MET A 440 4.57 -2.22 22.53
C MET A 440 3.35 -1.31 22.63
N VAL A 441 2.69 -1.21 23.77
CA VAL A 441 1.61 -0.23 24.00
C VAL A 441 2.09 1.19 23.73
N SER A 442 3.36 1.52 24.07
CA SER A 442 3.90 2.85 23.75
C SER A 442 4.06 3.11 22.25
N TRP A 443 4.15 2.07 21.42
CA TRP A 443 4.29 2.18 19.97
C TRP A 443 2.97 2.10 19.22
N ILE A 444 2.06 1.22 19.65
CA ILE A 444 0.82 0.98 18.91
C ILE A 444 -0.33 1.91 19.28
N ARG A 445 -0.37 2.42 20.54
CA ARG A 445 -1.46 3.30 21.03
C ARG A 445 -1.12 4.78 21.02
N GLN A 446 0.09 5.14 20.59
CA GLN A 446 0.52 6.54 20.48
C GLN A 446 0.80 6.93 19.04
N ALA A 447 0.23 8.05 18.63
CA ALA A 447 0.49 8.66 17.33
C ALA A 447 1.83 9.41 17.31
N GLY A 448 2.59 9.26 16.22
CA GLY A 448 3.92 9.85 16.09
C GLY A 448 5.02 8.92 16.56
N TYR A 449 6.24 9.44 16.59
CA TYR A 449 7.47 8.72 16.94
C TYR A 449 8.49 9.64 17.58
N PRO A 450 9.53 9.10 18.25
CA PRO A 450 10.53 9.93 18.92
C PRO A 450 11.58 10.48 17.97
N LEU A 451 12.04 11.70 18.24
CA LEU A 451 13.33 12.24 17.86
C LEU A 451 14.29 12.07 19.04
N ILE A 452 15.44 11.45 18.79
CA ILE A 452 16.48 11.29 19.81
C ILE A 452 17.62 12.26 19.53
N GLU A 453 17.75 13.25 20.37
CA GLU A 453 18.87 14.19 20.35
C GLU A 453 20.04 13.57 21.08
N ALA A 454 21.20 13.50 20.43
CA ALA A 454 22.39 12.85 20.94
C ALA A 454 23.58 13.81 20.97
N GLN A 455 24.34 13.78 22.06
CA GLN A 455 25.57 14.54 22.25
C GLN A 455 26.63 13.69 22.94
N PHE A 456 27.84 13.67 22.38
CA PHE A 456 28.99 12.93 22.93
C PHE A 456 30.10 13.87 23.38
N LYS A 457 30.43 13.82 24.67
CA LYS A 457 31.50 14.62 25.28
C LYS A 457 32.14 13.82 26.40
N ASN A 458 33.49 13.81 26.44
CA ASN A 458 34.26 13.17 27.51
C ASN A 458 33.85 11.71 27.79
N ARG A 459 33.69 10.91 26.75
CA ARG A 459 33.19 9.51 26.77
C ARG A 459 31.79 9.33 27.33
N ILE A 460 31.04 10.40 27.56
CA ILE A 460 29.66 10.35 28.00
C ILE A 460 28.76 10.65 26.78
N LEU A 461 27.92 9.69 26.42
CA LEU A 461 26.83 9.86 25.50
C LEU A 461 25.58 10.30 26.27
N SER A 462 25.08 11.48 25.96
CA SER A 462 23.83 12.02 26.50
C SER A 462 22.76 11.93 25.45
N LEU A 463 21.65 11.28 25.79
CA LEU A 463 20.49 11.06 24.93
C LEU A 463 19.27 11.75 25.52
N LYS A 464 18.46 12.37 24.65
CA LYS A 464 17.19 12.99 25.03
C LYS A 464 16.14 12.66 23.98
N GLN A 465 15.02 12.03 24.38
CA GLN A 465 13.90 11.80 23.51
C GLN A 465 12.85 12.93 23.60
N LYS A 466 12.24 13.24 22.48
CA LYS A 466 11.04 14.05 22.37
C LYS A 466 10.23 13.60 21.16
N LYS A 467 8.94 13.86 21.12
CA LYS A 467 8.15 13.57 19.93
C LYS A 467 8.67 14.38 18.72
N PHE A 468 8.88 13.72 17.60
CA PHE A 468 9.21 14.39 16.34
C PHE A 468 8.01 15.24 15.89
N SER A 469 8.24 16.47 15.46
CA SER A 469 7.22 17.37 14.94
C SER A 469 7.86 18.48 14.09
N PHE A 470 7.21 18.87 13.02
CA PHE A 470 7.64 20.02 12.20
C PHE A 470 7.37 21.36 12.87
N ASN A 471 6.47 21.40 13.84
CA ASN A 471 6.15 22.60 14.62
C ASN A 471 6.74 22.48 16.04
N GLN A 472 6.95 23.60 16.73
CA GLN A 472 7.22 23.54 18.16
C GLN A 472 6.01 22.92 18.87
N SER A 473 6.28 21.92 19.68
CA SER A 473 5.27 21.21 20.47
C SER A 473 5.78 21.03 21.89
N ASN A 474 4.92 21.25 22.86
CA ASN A 474 5.13 20.89 24.26
C ASN A 474 4.61 19.48 24.56
N ASP A 475 4.54 18.63 23.56
CA ASP A 475 4.09 17.24 23.66
C ASP A 475 5.14 16.43 24.44
N ASN A 476 4.75 15.92 25.59
CA ASN A 476 5.58 15.11 26.49
C ASN A 476 5.41 13.60 26.26
N THR A 477 4.81 13.19 25.15
CA THR A 477 4.70 11.78 24.75
C THR A 477 6.07 11.13 24.70
N ARG A 478 6.17 9.93 25.26
CA ARG A 478 7.41 9.14 25.35
C ARG A 478 7.18 7.72 24.92
N TRP A 479 8.23 7.12 24.38
CA TRP A 479 8.28 5.73 23.97
C TRP A 479 9.33 4.96 24.78
N LEU A 480 9.11 3.69 24.95
CA LEU A 480 10.17 2.77 25.36
C LEU A 480 10.93 2.38 24.09
N VAL A 481 12.11 2.97 23.89
CA VAL A 481 12.85 2.89 22.62
C VAL A 481 14.01 1.91 22.71
N PRO A 482 13.97 0.77 22.01
CA PRO A 482 15.14 -0.07 21.81
C PRO A 482 16.19 0.70 21.01
N LEU A 483 17.36 0.89 21.58
CA LEU A 483 18.48 1.57 20.95
C LEU A 483 19.53 0.56 20.51
N VAL A 484 19.98 0.69 19.27
CA VAL A 484 21.20 0.04 18.78
C VAL A 484 22.22 1.12 18.47
N ILE A 485 23.37 1.07 19.12
CA ILE A 485 24.41 2.08 19.04
C ILE A 485 25.72 1.41 18.63
N LYS A 486 26.33 1.89 17.56
CA LYS A 486 27.71 1.56 17.20
C LYS A 486 28.65 2.62 17.80
N SER A 487 29.72 2.20 18.48
CA SER A 487 30.74 3.10 19.06
C SER A 487 32.13 2.50 18.87
N GLY A 488 32.85 2.97 17.84
CA GLY A 488 34.04 2.28 17.40
C GLY A 488 33.73 0.83 17.00
N GLU A 489 34.38 -0.13 17.65
CA GLU A 489 34.12 -1.56 17.41
C GLU A 489 32.92 -2.10 18.21
N ASP A 490 32.46 -1.38 19.24
CA ASP A 490 31.41 -1.86 20.15
C ASP A 490 30.03 -1.73 19.53
N ASN A 491 29.19 -2.76 19.70
CA ASN A 491 27.75 -2.73 19.46
C ASN A 491 27.03 -2.74 20.82
N ILE A 492 26.25 -1.71 21.09
CA ILE A 492 25.54 -1.52 22.35
C ILE A 492 24.04 -1.57 22.09
N THR A 493 23.33 -2.48 22.76
CA THR A 493 21.87 -2.53 22.78
C THR A 493 21.39 -2.06 24.14
N GLU A 494 20.49 -1.09 24.15
CA GLU A 494 20.02 -0.44 25.37
C GLU A 494 18.54 -0.04 25.22
N LEU A 495 17.80 0.05 26.32
CA LEU A 495 16.45 0.57 26.33
C LEU A 495 16.42 2.01 26.85
N LEU A 496 15.92 2.94 26.04
CA LEU A 496 15.64 4.31 26.49
C LEU A 496 14.22 4.37 27.04
N ASP A 497 14.12 4.19 28.35
CA ASP A 497 12.86 4.14 29.13
C ASP A 497 12.49 5.50 29.74
N LYS A 498 13.41 6.49 29.69
CA LYS A 498 13.25 7.82 30.27
C LYS A 498 13.39 8.92 29.23
N ALA A 499 13.00 10.15 29.59
CA ALA A 499 13.17 11.32 28.72
C ALA A 499 14.63 11.57 28.36
N GLU A 500 15.54 11.29 29.30
CA GLU A 500 16.97 11.50 29.14
C GLU A 500 17.74 10.30 29.72
N LYS A 501 18.85 9.94 29.07
CA LYS A 501 19.75 8.90 29.54
C LYS A 501 21.18 9.34 29.27
N ARG A 502 22.09 8.99 30.23
CA ARG A 502 23.53 9.18 30.06
C ARG A 502 24.21 7.84 30.22
N MET A 503 25.19 7.58 29.38
CA MET A 503 25.97 6.35 29.43
C MET A 503 27.40 6.60 28.98
N THR A 504 28.33 5.80 29.48
CA THR A 504 29.73 5.82 29.04
C THR A 504 29.88 4.90 27.83
N ILE A 505 30.54 5.38 26.78
CA ILE A 505 30.89 4.58 25.60
C ILE A 505 32.39 4.63 25.32
N GLY A 506 32.91 3.53 24.74
CA GLY A 506 34.38 3.35 24.60
C GLY A 506 34.99 4.08 23.39
N GLY A 507 34.25 4.22 22.31
CA GLY A 507 34.75 4.78 21.05
C GLY A 507 34.96 6.29 21.08
N GLN A 508 35.55 6.80 19.99
CA GLN A 508 35.73 8.24 19.76
C GLN A 508 34.57 8.85 18.95
N TRP A 509 33.73 8.00 18.38
CA TRP A 509 32.53 8.35 17.62
C TRP A 509 31.41 7.35 17.96
N PHE A 510 30.21 7.70 17.62
CA PHE A 510 29.05 6.81 17.73
C PHE A 510 28.06 7.02 16.57
N LYS A 511 27.32 5.98 16.24
CA LYS A 511 26.16 6.02 15.35
C LYS A 511 24.96 5.44 16.10
N LEU A 512 23.94 6.27 16.30
CA LEU A 512 22.66 5.87 16.89
C LEU A 512 21.73 5.32 15.80
N ASN A 513 20.83 4.43 16.17
CA ASN A 513 19.99 3.68 15.23
C ASN A 513 20.82 2.91 14.20
N TYR A 514 21.84 2.20 14.68
CA TYR A 514 22.74 1.45 13.80
C TYR A 514 21.97 0.36 13.05
N GLY A 515 22.21 0.25 11.72
CA GLY A 515 21.45 -0.62 10.81
C GLY A 515 20.01 -0.17 10.59
N GLN A 516 19.63 1.04 11.00
CA GLN A 516 18.26 1.58 10.92
C GLN A 516 17.20 0.61 11.47
N SER A 517 17.53 -0.07 12.57
CA SER A 517 16.68 -1.10 13.17
C SER A 517 15.48 -0.55 13.93
N GLY A 518 15.53 0.71 14.39
CA GLY A 518 14.49 1.35 15.19
C GLY A 518 13.65 2.35 14.39
N PHE A 519 12.39 2.53 14.79
CA PHE A 519 11.47 3.48 14.17
C PHE A 519 11.55 4.86 14.84
N TYR A 520 12.65 5.57 14.63
CA TYR A 520 12.88 6.91 15.19
C TYR A 520 13.91 7.69 14.39
N ARG A 521 13.87 9.02 14.50
CA ARG A 521 14.87 9.91 13.90
C ARG A 521 15.93 10.31 14.90
N THR A 522 17.10 10.64 14.40
CA THR A 522 18.26 11.05 15.23
C THR A 522 18.69 12.46 14.90
N LYS A 523 19.13 13.20 15.95
CA LYS A 523 19.76 14.50 15.80
C LYS A 523 21.09 14.53 16.53
N TYR A 524 22.15 14.67 15.76
CA TYR A 524 23.53 14.78 16.26
C TYR A 524 23.89 16.22 16.56
N SER A 525 24.84 16.45 17.49
CA SER A 525 25.52 17.74 17.57
C SER A 525 26.36 17.98 16.31
N SER A 526 26.64 19.25 15.95
CA SER A 526 27.46 19.56 14.77
C SER A 526 28.83 18.91 14.82
N LYS A 527 29.41 18.77 16.01
CA LYS A 527 30.70 18.10 16.22
C LYS A 527 30.61 16.58 15.97
N ASP A 528 29.55 15.95 16.42
CA ASP A 528 29.34 14.51 16.22
C ASP A 528 28.99 14.21 14.77
N LEU A 529 28.18 15.06 14.14
CA LEU A 529 27.89 14.97 12.70
C LEU A 529 29.18 15.09 11.87
N ALA A 530 30.06 16.03 12.20
CA ALA A 530 31.34 16.18 11.50
C ALA A 530 32.24 14.93 11.59
N ARG A 531 32.20 14.18 12.70
CA ARG A 531 32.88 12.89 12.80
C ARG A 531 32.27 11.82 11.91
N LEU A 532 30.92 11.78 11.84
CA LEU A 532 30.20 10.84 10.98
C LEU A 532 30.43 11.15 9.48
N THR A 533 30.55 12.42 9.09
CA THR A 533 30.86 12.81 7.71
C THR A 533 32.20 12.27 7.21
N SER A 534 33.21 12.19 8.07
CA SER A 534 34.48 11.55 7.72
C SER A 534 34.34 10.05 7.43
N LEU A 535 33.53 9.35 8.25
CA LEU A 535 33.24 7.93 8.03
C LEU A 535 32.42 7.67 6.75
N ILE A 536 31.51 8.60 6.42
CA ILE A 536 30.73 8.55 5.18
C ILE A 536 31.66 8.72 3.96
N SER A 537 32.54 9.74 3.97
CA SER A 537 33.46 10.01 2.87
C SER A 537 34.40 8.84 2.57
N ASN A 538 34.79 8.11 3.63
CA ASN A 538 35.66 6.94 3.55
C ASN A 538 34.90 5.63 3.26
N ASN A 539 33.57 5.69 3.17
CA ASN A 539 32.69 4.53 3.01
C ASN A 539 32.83 3.48 4.15
N GLU A 540 33.09 3.96 5.36
CA GLU A 540 33.27 3.12 6.56
C GLU A 540 31.95 2.77 7.26
N LEU A 541 30.85 3.50 6.98
CA LEU A 541 29.52 3.21 7.52
C LEU A 541 28.71 2.33 6.53
N PRO A 542 27.89 1.39 7.03
CA PRO A 542 26.95 0.63 6.21
C PRO A 542 25.96 1.52 5.45
N THR A 543 25.43 1.01 4.35
CA THR A 543 24.49 1.74 3.49
C THR A 543 23.29 2.32 4.24
N LEU A 544 22.66 1.51 5.10
CA LEU A 544 21.49 1.93 5.89
C LEU A 544 21.82 3.12 6.79
N ASP A 545 23.02 3.12 7.37
CA ASP A 545 23.46 4.19 8.29
C ASP A 545 23.82 5.47 7.55
N ARG A 546 24.42 5.36 6.35
CA ARG A 546 24.67 6.51 5.49
C ARG A 546 23.35 7.12 5.02
N TRP A 547 22.37 6.28 4.62
CA TRP A 547 21.01 6.76 4.31
C TRP A 547 20.38 7.47 5.50
N GLY A 548 20.38 6.87 6.70
CA GLY A 548 19.72 7.44 7.87
C GLY A 548 20.25 8.81 8.26
N ILE A 549 21.58 9.04 8.16
CA ILE A 549 22.17 10.35 8.50
C ILE A 549 21.65 11.44 7.57
N GLN A 550 21.65 11.21 6.25
CA GLN A 550 21.22 12.23 5.29
C GLN A 550 19.70 12.42 5.28
N ASN A 551 18.90 11.34 5.41
CA ASN A 551 17.44 11.41 5.44
C ASN A 551 16.96 12.12 6.71
N ASP A 552 17.53 11.79 7.89
CA ASP A 552 17.22 12.50 9.14
C ASP A 552 17.51 14.00 9.04
N LEU A 553 18.66 14.38 8.46
CA LEU A 553 19.02 15.81 8.34
C LEU A 553 18.09 16.52 7.34
N PHE A 554 17.72 15.86 6.24
CA PHE A 554 16.74 16.43 5.29
C PHE A 554 15.40 16.71 5.97
N GLU A 555 14.86 15.74 6.68
CA GLU A 555 13.58 15.89 7.36
C GLU A 555 13.66 16.92 8.50
N LEU A 556 14.77 16.96 9.24
CA LEU A 556 15.03 18.00 10.23
C LEU A 556 15.10 19.40 9.61
N SER A 557 15.53 19.55 8.33
CA SER A 557 15.55 20.83 7.62
C SER A 557 14.13 21.42 7.41
N LYS A 558 13.12 20.57 7.40
CA LYS A 558 11.71 20.97 7.30
C LYS A 558 11.13 21.45 8.63
N ASN A 559 11.83 21.19 9.75
CA ASN A 559 11.40 21.56 11.10
C ASN A 559 11.62 23.06 11.38
N VAL A 560 10.96 23.60 12.42
CA VAL A 560 11.03 25.04 12.79
C VAL A 560 12.46 25.55 13.06
N LYS A 561 13.34 24.70 13.52
CA LYS A 561 14.74 25.03 13.82
C LYS A 561 15.73 24.43 12.82
N GLY A 562 15.25 23.90 11.71
CA GLY A 562 16.09 23.24 10.71
C GLY A 562 16.56 24.21 9.63
N ASN A 563 17.78 24.01 9.16
CA ASN A 563 18.40 24.79 8.11
C ASN A 563 18.67 23.91 6.89
N LEU A 564 18.21 24.33 5.72
CA LEU A 564 18.38 23.56 4.50
C LEU A 564 19.82 23.56 3.99
N ASP A 565 20.60 24.60 4.29
CA ASP A 565 22.02 24.68 3.92
C ASP A 565 22.88 23.58 4.60
N GLU A 566 22.56 23.17 5.82
CA GLU A 566 23.22 22.05 6.49
C GLU A 566 23.07 20.76 5.67
N TYR A 567 21.88 20.50 5.15
CA TYR A 567 21.61 19.35 4.28
C TYR A 567 22.37 19.48 2.94
N LEU A 568 22.28 20.64 2.27
CA LEU A 568 22.96 20.89 1.00
C LEU A 568 24.48 20.75 1.12
N ASN A 569 25.05 21.11 2.27
CA ASN A 569 26.47 20.89 2.53
C ASN A 569 26.77 19.42 2.82
N LEU A 570 25.92 18.72 3.57
CA LEU A 570 26.11 17.31 3.87
C LEU A 570 26.13 16.46 2.60
N ILE A 571 25.20 16.66 1.66
CA ILE A 571 25.14 15.81 0.47
C ILE A 571 26.39 15.86 -0.43
N LYS A 572 27.19 16.92 -0.34
CA LYS A 572 28.50 17.00 -1.03
C LYS A 572 29.45 15.86 -0.61
N VAL A 573 29.32 15.41 0.62
CA VAL A 573 30.12 14.31 1.18
C VAL A 573 29.81 12.97 0.49
N TYR A 574 28.60 12.83 -0.06
CA TYR A 574 28.13 11.63 -0.78
C TYR A 574 28.56 11.63 -2.28
N SER A 575 29.51 12.44 -2.64
CA SER A 575 30.00 12.48 -4.03
C SER A 575 30.52 11.13 -4.54
N ASN A 576 31.03 10.25 -3.65
CA ASN A 576 31.52 8.92 -3.97
C ASN A 576 30.52 7.79 -3.71
N GLU A 577 29.29 8.12 -3.32
CA GLU A 577 28.25 7.14 -3.05
C GLU A 577 27.88 6.33 -4.30
N GLY A 578 27.55 5.05 -4.09
CA GLY A 578 27.16 4.12 -5.15
C GLY A 578 25.91 3.33 -4.85
N SER A 579 25.29 3.53 -3.68
CA SER A 579 24.06 2.81 -3.33
C SER A 579 22.82 3.44 -3.95
N TYR A 580 21.95 2.59 -4.50
CA TYR A 580 20.63 3.02 -4.99
C TYR A 580 19.77 3.66 -3.90
N LEU A 581 19.74 3.07 -2.68
CA LEU A 581 18.98 3.60 -1.55
C LEU A 581 19.38 5.04 -1.22
N VAL A 582 20.69 5.28 -1.06
CA VAL A 582 21.19 6.59 -0.64
C VAL A 582 21.05 7.63 -1.76
N LEU A 583 21.49 7.29 -2.98
CA LEU A 583 21.45 8.23 -4.10
C LEU A 583 20.03 8.49 -4.60
N GLY A 584 19.18 7.46 -4.63
CA GLY A 584 17.77 7.59 -5.02
C GLY A 584 17.03 8.56 -4.09
N ASP A 585 17.27 8.46 -2.78
CA ASP A 585 16.71 9.36 -1.79
C ASP A 585 17.26 10.80 -1.96
N ILE A 586 18.57 10.99 -2.12
CA ILE A 586 19.14 12.32 -2.39
C ILE A 586 18.54 12.94 -3.67
N TYR A 587 18.36 12.15 -4.75
CA TYR A 587 17.73 12.64 -5.99
C TYR A 587 16.27 13.05 -5.75
N SER A 588 15.53 12.26 -4.97
CA SER A 588 14.17 12.57 -4.57
C SER A 588 14.10 13.86 -3.75
N ASN A 589 14.99 14.02 -2.77
CA ASN A 589 15.08 15.17 -1.91
C ASN A 589 15.41 16.46 -2.70
N MET A 590 16.33 16.41 -3.65
CA MET A 590 16.64 17.54 -4.53
C MET A 590 15.44 17.90 -5.42
N ARG A 591 14.73 16.92 -5.96
CA ARG A 591 13.48 17.16 -6.72
C ARG A 591 12.37 17.72 -5.83
N ASN A 592 12.28 17.31 -4.56
CA ASN A 592 11.33 17.85 -3.60
C ASN A 592 11.63 19.33 -3.29
N ILE A 593 12.91 19.69 -3.09
CA ILE A 593 13.32 21.11 -2.96
C ILE A 593 12.87 21.89 -4.19
N TYR A 594 13.17 21.41 -5.40
CA TYR A 594 12.71 22.04 -6.64
C TYR A 594 11.20 22.19 -6.64
N PHE A 595 10.46 21.11 -6.41
CA PHE A 595 9.00 21.11 -6.41
C PHE A 595 8.45 22.17 -5.46
N VAL A 596 8.98 22.30 -4.26
CA VAL A 596 8.47 23.25 -3.26
C VAL A 596 8.82 24.69 -3.61
N PHE A 597 10.07 24.97 -4.02
CA PHE A 597 10.59 26.33 -4.14
C PHE A 597 10.55 26.92 -5.56
N CYS A 598 10.31 26.14 -6.63
CA CYS A 598 10.40 26.61 -8.02
C CYS A 598 9.43 27.74 -8.39
N GLY A 599 8.39 27.99 -7.58
CA GLY A 599 7.47 29.13 -7.77
C GLY A 599 7.90 30.44 -7.13
N GLU A 600 9.04 30.46 -6.41
CA GLU A 600 9.52 31.68 -5.74
C GLU A 600 10.30 32.58 -6.70
N ASP A 601 10.20 33.92 -6.55
CA ASP A 601 10.79 34.94 -7.44
C ASP A 601 12.32 34.82 -7.61
N PHE A 602 13.02 34.29 -6.61
CA PHE A 602 14.46 34.11 -6.66
C PHE A 602 14.87 32.87 -7.49
N TRP A 603 13.96 31.91 -7.69
CA TRP A 603 14.29 30.59 -8.25
C TRP A 603 14.94 30.63 -9.63
N PRO A 604 14.45 31.42 -10.61
CA PRO A 604 15.08 31.50 -11.92
C PRO A 604 16.57 31.89 -11.87
N LYS A 605 16.97 32.70 -10.88
CA LYS A 605 18.35 33.16 -10.69
C LYS A 605 19.28 32.08 -10.13
N VAL A 606 18.75 31.19 -9.31
CA VAL A 606 19.54 30.13 -8.65
C VAL A 606 19.44 28.78 -9.37
N TRP A 607 18.50 28.59 -10.30
CA TRP A 607 18.22 27.32 -10.96
C TRP A 607 19.47 26.67 -11.57
N SER A 608 20.28 27.45 -12.28
CA SER A 608 21.48 26.93 -12.92
C SER A 608 22.48 26.34 -11.93
N LYS A 609 22.71 27.02 -10.79
CA LYS A 609 23.61 26.53 -9.74
C LYS A 609 22.98 25.37 -8.96
N PHE A 610 21.67 25.47 -8.64
CA PHE A 610 20.95 24.42 -7.95
C PHE A 610 20.97 23.10 -8.75
N ARG A 611 20.58 23.12 -10.00
CA ARG A 611 20.52 21.89 -10.83
C ARG A 611 21.88 21.19 -10.98
N ASN A 612 22.97 21.94 -10.90
CA ASN A 612 24.33 21.42 -11.00
C ASN A 612 24.93 21.01 -9.65
N HIS A 613 24.26 21.33 -8.54
CA HIS A 613 24.78 21.11 -7.18
C HIS A 613 25.16 19.66 -6.87
N PHE A 614 24.42 18.71 -7.41
CA PHE A 614 24.62 17.27 -7.16
C PHE A 614 24.58 16.45 -8.46
N THR A 615 25.32 16.87 -9.51
CA THR A 615 25.33 16.16 -10.81
C THR A 615 26.55 15.26 -11.02
N GLU A 616 27.62 15.45 -10.29
CA GLU A 616 28.86 14.66 -10.49
C GLU A 616 28.67 13.18 -10.11
N SER A 617 27.96 12.89 -9.03
CA SER A 617 27.67 11.50 -8.61
C SER A 617 26.83 10.75 -9.67
N PRO A 618 25.65 11.24 -10.13
CA PRO A 618 24.89 10.54 -11.17
C PRO A 618 25.61 10.45 -12.53
N LYS A 619 26.46 11.44 -12.91
CA LYS A 619 27.30 11.34 -14.11
C LYS A 619 28.30 10.19 -13.98
N ARG A 620 28.99 10.09 -12.85
CA ARG A 620 29.93 9.00 -12.58
C ARG A 620 29.24 7.65 -12.62
N THR A 621 28.09 7.55 -11.98
CA THR A 621 27.25 6.36 -12.00
C THR A 621 26.88 5.97 -13.42
N LEU A 622 26.39 6.89 -14.21
CA LEU A 622 26.00 6.61 -15.59
C LEU A 622 27.20 6.28 -16.49
N ASN A 623 28.37 6.90 -16.27
CA ASN A 623 29.61 6.54 -16.96
C ASN A 623 30.09 5.12 -16.64
N LYS A 624 29.92 4.68 -15.36
CA LYS A 624 30.27 3.32 -14.90
C LYS A 624 29.29 2.28 -15.44
N LEU A 625 27.99 2.51 -15.30
CA LEU A 625 26.94 1.54 -15.64
C LEU A 625 26.58 1.55 -17.13
N GLY A 626 26.74 2.67 -17.80
CA GLY A 626 26.27 2.88 -19.18
C GLY A 626 24.76 3.04 -19.27
N TRP A 627 24.26 3.17 -20.50
CA TRP A 627 22.82 3.27 -20.77
C TRP A 627 22.12 1.92 -20.87
N GLU A 628 22.82 0.91 -21.36
CA GLU A 628 22.23 -0.41 -21.61
C GLU A 628 22.50 -1.32 -20.41
N PRO A 629 21.44 -1.93 -19.83
CA PRO A 629 21.59 -2.97 -18.82
C PRO A 629 22.39 -4.16 -19.36
N LYS A 630 23.16 -4.81 -18.50
CA LYS A 630 23.96 -5.99 -18.82
C LYS A 630 23.26 -7.24 -18.31
N GLU A 631 23.38 -8.38 -18.99
CA GLU A 631 22.70 -9.63 -18.62
C GLU A 631 22.97 -10.12 -17.18
N SER A 632 24.16 -9.88 -16.66
CA SER A 632 24.60 -10.27 -15.31
C SER A 632 24.60 -9.14 -14.31
N GLU A 633 23.86 -8.07 -14.58
CA GLU A 633 23.86 -6.88 -13.76
C GLU A 633 23.09 -7.08 -12.43
N ASN A 634 23.62 -6.50 -11.36
CA ASN A 634 22.91 -6.42 -10.10
C ASN A 634 21.62 -5.59 -10.28
N GLN A 635 20.52 -6.04 -9.72
CA GLN A 635 19.23 -5.35 -9.83
C GLN A 635 19.29 -3.91 -9.32
N LYS A 636 20.06 -3.63 -8.27
CA LYS A 636 20.25 -2.26 -7.76
C LYS A 636 20.98 -1.35 -8.74
N ASP A 637 21.89 -1.89 -9.53
CA ASP A 637 22.56 -1.13 -10.60
C ASP A 637 21.56 -0.73 -11.71
N ALA A 638 20.62 -1.63 -12.05
CA ALA A 638 19.55 -1.30 -13.00
C ALA A 638 18.64 -0.16 -12.49
N LEU A 639 18.22 -0.24 -11.21
CA LEU A 639 17.42 0.80 -10.57
C LEU A 639 18.19 2.13 -10.45
N LEU A 640 19.47 2.06 -10.07
CA LEU A 640 20.33 3.24 -9.94
C LEU A 640 20.59 3.92 -11.27
N ARG A 641 20.75 3.15 -12.37
CA ARG A 641 20.84 3.69 -13.72
C ARG A 641 19.60 4.49 -14.08
N ASP A 642 18.40 3.93 -13.93
CA ASP A 642 17.14 4.60 -14.24
C ASP A 642 17.00 5.90 -13.44
N ALA A 643 17.27 5.84 -12.12
CA ALA A 643 17.25 7.01 -11.24
C ALA A 643 18.25 8.08 -11.65
N SER A 644 19.49 7.69 -12.02
CA SER A 644 20.54 8.62 -12.43
C SER A 644 20.24 9.30 -13.78
N ILE A 645 19.70 8.54 -14.76
CA ILE A 645 19.25 9.11 -16.04
C ILE A 645 18.14 10.13 -15.80
N LYS A 646 17.14 9.80 -15.01
CA LYS A 646 16.02 10.71 -14.69
C LYS A 646 16.49 11.97 -13.97
N TYR A 647 17.42 11.81 -13.02
CA TYR A 647 17.96 12.96 -12.29
C TYR A 647 18.79 13.88 -13.20
N LEU A 648 19.65 13.34 -14.04
CA LEU A 648 20.42 14.12 -15.00
C LEU A 648 19.52 14.80 -16.04
N ALA A 649 18.47 14.13 -16.49
CA ALA A 649 17.48 14.74 -17.38
C ALA A 649 16.71 15.88 -16.68
N PHE A 650 16.34 15.70 -15.40
CA PHE A 650 15.77 16.76 -14.55
C PHE A 650 16.74 17.93 -14.41
N ALA A 651 18.03 17.69 -14.21
CA ALA A 651 19.10 18.69 -14.17
C ALA A 651 19.44 19.30 -15.55
N GLU A 652 18.73 18.90 -16.60
CA GLU A 652 18.89 19.38 -17.98
C GLU A 652 20.29 19.09 -18.58
N ASP A 653 20.92 17.95 -18.21
CA ASP A 653 22.15 17.51 -18.86
C ASP A 653 21.90 17.18 -20.32
N GLN A 654 22.49 17.98 -21.23
CA GLN A 654 22.18 17.91 -22.65
C GLN A 654 22.61 16.58 -23.28
N ASN A 655 23.68 15.94 -22.81
CA ASN A 655 24.14 14.65 -23.32
C ASN A 655 23.10 13.56 -23.02
N VAL A 656 22.57 13.56 -21.79
CA VAL A 656 21.56 12.60 -21.35
C VAL A 656 20.23 12.85 -22.07
N VAL A 657 19.84 14.11 -22.19
CA VAL A 657 18.59 14.50 -22.88
C VAL A 657 18.67 14.10 -24.36
N ASN A 658 19.74 14.46 -25.07
CA ASN A 658 19.89 14.15 -26.49
C ASN A 658 19.87 12.64 -26.75
N LYS A 659 20.57 11.86 -25.93
CA LYS A 659 20.63 10.40 -26.05
C LYS A 659 19.27 9.75 -25.75
N GLY A 660 18.54 10.25 -24.76
CA GLY A 660 17.19 9.80 -24.47
C GLY A 660 16.21 10.07 -25.62
N LEU A 661 16.27 11.25 -26.21
CA LEU A 661 15.45 11.62 -27.37
C LEU A 661 15.78 10.79 -28.63
N GLU A 662 17.06 10.51 -28.87
CA GLU A 662 17.49 9.61 -29.95
C GLU A 662 16.88 8.20 -29.76
N LYS A 663 16.98 7.66 -28.54
CA LYS A 663 16.37 6.35 -28.20
C LYS A 663 14.86 6.35 -28.37
N PHE A 664 14.17 7.39 -27.89
CA PHE A 664 12.73 7.54 -28.07
C PHE A 664 12.33 7.58 -29.54
N LYS A 665 13.05 8.34 -30.36
CA LYS A 665 12.83 8.41 -31.83
C LYS A 665 12.95 7.02 -32.45
N LYS A 666 14.07 6.31 -32.20
CA LYS A 666 14.31 4.96 -32.74
C LYS A 666 13.21 3.96 -32.27
N TYR A 667 12.79 4.03 -31.02
CA TYR A 667 11.69 3.22 -30.50
C TYR A 667 10.37 3.51 -31.25
N CYS A 668 10.05 4.78 -31.48
CA CYS A 668 8.85 5.18 -32.19
C CYS A 668 8.83 4.74 -33.67
N GLU A 669 10.01 4.56 -34.26
CA GLU A 669 10.19 4.10 -35.63
C GLU A 669 10.33 2.57 -35.74
N ASN A 670 10.14 1.84 -34.65
CA ASN A 670 10.35 0.39 -34.53
C ASN A 670 11.77 -0.08 -34.92
N ARG A 671 12.78 0.80 -34.78
CA ARG A 671 14.20 0.52 -35.07
C ARG A 671 15.00 0.16 -33.83
N LEU A 672 14.41 0.25 -32.64
CA LEU A 672 15.03 -0.08 -31.37
C LEU A 672 13.96 -0.62 -30.43
N GLU A 673 14.20 -1.78 -29.85
CA GLU A 673 13.48 -2.25 -28.66
C GLU A 673 14.19 -1.73 -27.41
N LEU A 674 13.47 -1.02 -26.57
CA LEU A 674 14.02 -0.50 -25.30
C LEU A 674 14.00 -1.59 -24.23
N HIS A 675 15.13 -1.76 -23.55
CA HIS A 675 15.15 -2.61 -22.36
C HIS A 675 14.11 -2.12 -21.32
N PRO A 676 13.36 -3.01 -20.67
CA PRO A 676 12.31 -2.61 -19.72
C PRO A 676 12.78 -1.61 -18.67
N ASP A 677 13.99 -1.77 -18.12
CA ASP A 677 14.53 -0.93 -17.05
C ASP A 677 14.88 0.51 -17.47
N ILE A 678 14.95 0.81 -18.77
CA ILE A 678 15.20 2.19 -19.24
C ILE A 678 14.01 2.84 -19.93
N LYS A 679 12.91 2.11 -20.17
CA LYS A 679 11.68 2.67 -20.78
C LYS A 679 11.18 3.89 -20.01
N SER A 680 11.16 3.77 -18.67
CA SER A 680 10.72 4.82 -17.76
C SER A 680 11.50 6.13 -17.97
N SER A 681 12.83 6.06 -18.02
CA SER A 681 13.70 7.21 -18.23
C SER A 681 13.54 7.82 -19.61
N VAL A 682 13.45 6.97 -20.66
CA VAL A 682 13.32 7.44 -22.04
C VAL A 682 11.99 8.17 -22.25
N PHE A 683 10.88 7.63 -21.71
CA PHE A 683 9.57 8.27 -21.83
C PHE A 683 9.47 9.54 -20.97
N TYR A 684 10.13 9.57 -19.80
CA TYR A 684 10.25 10.76 -18.96
C TYR A 684 10.97 11.89 -19.71
N ILE A 685 12.13 11.59 -20.31
CA ILE A 685 12.91 12.57 -21.12
C ILE A 685 12.06 13.10 -22.27
N ALA A 686 11.39 12.21 -23.01
CA ALA A 686 10.52 12.62 -24.11
C ALA A 686 9.39 13.56 -23.66
N ALA A 687 8.82 13.33 -22.48
CA ALA A 687 7.73 14.15 -21.95
C ALA A 687 8.21 15.53 -21.48
N ILE A 688 9.28 15.60 -20.65
CA ILE A 688 9.74 16.88 -20.09
C ILE A 688 10.33 17.85 -21.13
N THR A 689 10.74 17.36 -22.28
CA THR A 689 11.26 18.15 -23.41
C THR A 689 10.28 18.23 -24.58
N GLY A 690 9.16 17.51 -24.49
CA GLY A 690 8.25 17.25 -25.58
C GLY A 690 7.29 18.39 -25.89
N ASN A 691 6.79 18.36 -27.12
CA ASN A 691 5.78 19.25 -27.66
C ASN A 691 4.49 18.47 -28.03
N GLU A 692 3.54 19.12 -28.74
CA GLU A 692 2.30 18.51 -29.21
C GLU A 692 2.52 17.20 -29.97
N LYS A 693 3.52 17.12 -30.85
CA LYS A 693 3.82 15.88 -31.61
C LYS A 693 4.26 14.74 -30.69
N THR A 694 5.07 15.04 -29.72
CA THR A 694 5.53 14.06 -28.71
C THR A 694 4.37 13.58 -27.84
N TYR A 695 3.52 14.51 -27.43
CA TYR A 695 2.31 14.19 -26.65
C TYR A 695 1.39 13.23 -27.41
N GLN A 696 1.10 13.55 -28.67
CA GLN A 696 0.25 12.70 -29.50
C GLN A 696 0.86 11.31 -29.68
N LYS A 697 2.18 11.22 -29.91
CA LYS A 697 2.89 9.95 -30.06
C LYS A 697 2.83 9.09 -28.80
N LEU A 698 3.07 9.66 -27.60
CA LEU A 698 2.94 8.93 -26.33
C LEU A 698 1.50 8.49 -26.08
N SER A 699 0.53 9.33 -26.41
CA SER A 699 -0.91 8.99 -26.29
C SER A 699 -1.30 7.83 -27.21
N ASP A 700 -0.81 7.83 -28.47
CA ASP A 700 -1.06 6.74 -29.44
C ASP A 700 -0.42 5.42 -28.97
N LEU A 701 0.80 5.48 -28.41
CA LEU A 701 1.48 4.32 -27.84
C LEU A 701 0.70 3.76 -26.63
N TYR A 702 0.22 4.64 -25.75
CA TYR A 702 -0.65 4.25 -24.64
C TYR A 702 -1.89 3.49 -25.10
N LEU A 703 -2.56 3.96 -26.14
CA LEU A 703 -3.78 3.34 -26.65
C LEU A 703 -3.52 2.00 -27.34
N LYS A 704 -2.33 1.82 -27.95
CA LYS A 704 -1.97 0.62 -28.72
C LYS A 704 -1.42 -0.51 -27.85
N THR A 705 -0.65 -0.19 -26.81
CA THR A 705 -0.01 -1.22 -25.99
C THR A 705 -1.03 -2.07 -25.22
N GLN A 706 -0.75 -3.36 -25.10
CA GLN A 706 -1.49 -4.29 -24.24
C GLN A 706 -0.76 -4.56 -22.93
N SER A 707 0.50 -4.13 -22.80
CA SER A 707 1.28 -4.28 -21.57
C SER A 707 0.75 -3.36 -20.46
N PRO A 708 0.33 -3.90 -19.31
CA PRO A 708 -0.11 -3.09 -18.16
C PRO A 708 1.01 -2.17 -17.64
N GLU A 709 2.25 -2.63 -17.67
CA GLU A 709 3.40 -1.84 -17.24
C GLU A 709 3.67 -0.67 -18.19
N GLU A 710 3.69 -0.89 -19.51
CA GLU A 710 3.86 0.20 -20.47
C GLU A 710 2.72 1.24 -20.38
N LYS A 711 1.47 0.78 -20.18
CA LYS A 711 0.34 1.71 -19.95
C LYS A 711 0.62 2.62 -18.77
N ARG A 712 1.09 2.05 -17.66
CA ARG A 712 1.46 2.83 -16.47
C ARG A 712 2.59 3.82 -16.77
N LEU A 713 3.64 3.39 -17.46
CA LEU A 713 4.77 4.26 -17.82
C LEU A 713 4.36 5.43 -18.72
N PHE A 714 3.48 5.18 -19.70
CA PHE A 714 2.94 6.25 -20.56
C PHE A 714 2.07 7.23 -19.78
N LEU A 715 1.21 6.76 -18.85
CA LEU A 715 0.42 7.66 -18.00
C LEU A 715 1.31 8.54 -17.11
N ILE A 716 2.36 7.97 -16.53
CA ILE A 716 3.34 8.74 -15.76
C ILE A 716 4.02 9.80 -16.64
N ALA A 717 4.47 9.42 -17.83
CA ALA A 717 5.13 10.33 -18.75
C ALA A 717 4.21 11.47 -19.21
N LEU A 718 2.96 11.16 -19.59
CA LEU A 718 1.98 12.15 -20.01
C LEU A 718 1.68 13.21 -18.95
N GLY A 719 1.79 12.87 -17.65
CA GLY A 719 1.68 13.82 -16.55
C GLY A 719 2.92 14.70 -16.33
N GLN A 720 4.02 14.48 -17.06
CA GLN A 720 5.28 15.21 -16.87
C GLN A 720 5.56 16.29 -17.93
N PHE A 721 4.66 16.53 -18.87
CA PHE A 721 4.82 17.62 -19.84
C PHE A 721 4.92 18.98 -19.15
N ARG A 722 5.75 19.88 -19.71
CA ARG A 722 5.88 21.26 -19.19
C ARG A 722 4.76 22.19 -19.66
N ASN A 723 4.09 21.85 -20.76
CA ASN A 723 3.01 22.65 -21.35
C ASN A 723 1.70 22.38 -20.61
N SER A 724 1.09 23.42 -20.03
CA SER A 724 -0.13 23.35 -19.23
C SER A 724 -1.36 22.90 -20.04
N ASP A 725 -1.45 23.21 -21.32
CA ASP A 725 -2.59 22.81 -22.15
C ASP A 725 -2.55 21.32 -22.46
N LEU A 726 -1.34 20.75 -22.64
CA LEU A 726 -1.18 19.30 -22.79
C LEU A 726 -1.54 18.57 -21.50
N LEU A 727 -1.16 19.09 -20.33
CA LEU A 727 -1.55 18.53 -19.03
C LEU A 727 -3.05 18.60 -18.83
N ARG A 728 -3.71 19.70 -19.22
CA ARG A 728 -5.18 19.81 -19.14
C ARG A 728 -5.87 18.78 -20.04
N ARG A 729 -5.41 18.62 -21.28
CA ARG A 729 -5.91 17.56 -22.18
C ARG A 729 -5.73 16.16 -21.62
N PHE A 730 -4.60 15.90 -20.97
CA PHE A 730 -4.35 14.63 -20.30
C PHE A 730 -5.35 14.36 -19.17
N LEU A 731 -5.60 15.38 -18.34
CA LEU A 731 -6.62 15.30 -17.29
C LEU A 731 -8.04 15.08 -17.90
N ASP A 732 -8.39 15.76 -18.98
CA ASP A 732 -9.70 15.56 -19.65
C ASP A 732 -9.86 14.15 -20.21
N ILE A 733 -8.81 13.60 -20.84
CA ILE A 733 -8.81 12.23 -21.37
C ILE A 733 -8.94 11.20 -20.24
N SER A 734 -8.38 11.47 -19.05
CA SER A 734 -8.43 10.55 -17.92
C SER A 734 -9.85 10.27 -17.44
N LEU A 735 -10.78 11.20 -17.65
CA LEU A 735 -12.19 11.02 -17.31
C LEU A 735 -13.02 10.32 -18.41
N THR A 736 -12.39 9.86 -19.47
CA THR A 736 -13.05 9.07 -20.52
C THR A 736 -12.82 7.57 -20.31
N ASN A 737 -13.45 6.74 -21.13
CA ASN A 737 -13.24 5.28 -21.13
C ASN A 737 -11.87 4.85 -21.67
N LYS A 738 -11.02 5.79 -22.11
CA LYS A 738 -9.65 5.53 -22.58
C LYS A 738 -8.70 5.19 -21.44
N VAL A 739 -8.95 5.72 -20.24
CA VAL A 739 -8.16 5.40 -19.03
C VAL A 739 -9.03 4.52 -18.12
N ARG A 740 -8.46 3.42 -17.65
CA ARG A 740 -9.14 2.52 -16.70
C ARG A 740 -9.29 3.21 -15.36
N THR A 741 -10.40 2.98 -14.68
CA THR A 741 -10.71 3.57 -13.37
C THR A 741 -9.59 3.29 -12.34
N GLN A 742 -9.06 2.08 -12.33
CA GLN A 742 -7.94 1.68 -11.45
C GLN A 742 -6.64 2.47 -11.67
N ASP A 743 -6.46 3.09 -12.84
CA ASP A 743 -5.24 3.82 -13.22
C ASP A 743 -5.35 5.33 -12.96
N LEU A 744 -6.52 5.83 -12.55
CA LEU A 744 -6.73 7.24 -12.21
C LEU A 744 -5.78 7.74 -11.10
N PRO A 745 -5.46 6.97 -10.05
CA PRO A 745 -4.46 7.38 -9.07
C PRO A 745 -3.10 7.70 -9.68
N ILE A 746 -2.68 6.97 -10.72
CA ILE A 746 -1.41 7.23 -11.44
C ILE A 746 -1.47 8.56 -12.18
N VAL A 747 -2.60 8.84 -12.83
CA VAL A 747 -2.81 10.13 -13.52
C VAL A 747 -2.73 11.28 -12.53
N PHE A 748 -3.49 11.20 -11.43
CA PHE A 748 -3.56 12.26 -10.43
C PHE A 748 -2.21 12.51 -9.76
N SER A 749 -1.52 11.46 -9.33
CA SER A 749 -0.20 11.57 -8.69
C SER A 749 0.88 12.07 -9.67
N SER A 750 0.84 11.62 -10.93
CA SER A 750 1.79 12.08 -11.96
C SER A 750 1.63 13.57 -12.25
N VAL A 751 0.38 14.04 -12.39
CA VAL A 751 0.09 15.47 -12.59
C VAL A 751 0.43 16.26 -11.33
N ALA A 752 0.07 15.77 -10.13
CA ALA A 752 0.36 16.45 -8.87
C ALA A 752 1.85 16.66 -8.59
N SER A 753 2.69 15.72 -9.04
CA SER A 753 4.16 15.81 -8.91
C SER A 753 4.83 16.77 -9.90
N ASN A 754 4.07 17.33 -10.83
CA ASN A 754 4.57 18.26 -11.85
C ASN A 754 4.26 19.71 -11.46
N PRO A 755 5.27 20.56 -11.15
CA PRO A 755 5.01 21.96 -10.77
C PRO A 755 4.23 22.76 -11.82
N ASN A 756 4.33 22.41 -13.11
CA ASN A 756 3.60 23.11 -14.18
C ASN A 756 2.08 22.85 -14.16
N SER A 757 1.63 21.90 -13.34
CA SER A 757 0.20 21.59 -13.17
C SER A 757 -0.50 22.47 -12.12
N ARG A 758 0.21 23.18 -11.26
CA ARG A 758 -0.34 23.89 -10.09
C ARG A 758 -1.49 24.83 -10.41
N GLU A 759 -1.36 25.60 -11.49
CA GLU A 759 -2.39 26.57 -11.87
C GLU A 759 -3.57 25.96 -12.63
N ILE A 760 -3.45 24.72 -13.09
CA ILE A 760 -4.51 24.05 -13.86
C ILE A 760 -5.25 22.97 -13.08
N PHE A 761 -4.57 22.27 -12.15
CA PHE A 761 -5.13 21.06 -11.53
C PHE A 761 -6.34 21.39 -10.64
N LEU A 762 -6.21 22.35 -9.73
CA LEU A 762 -7.32 22.75 -8.86
C LEU A 762 -8.54 23.34 -9.65
N PRO A 763 -8.37 24.25 -10.61
CA PRO A 763 -9.50 24.69 -11.45
C PRO A 763 -10.16 23.55 -12.23
N TRP A 764 -9.36 22.61 -12.72
CA TRP A 764 -9.88 21.43 -13.42
C TRP A 764 -10.69 20.50 -12.48
N VAL A 765 -10.20 20.24 -11.26
CA VAL A 765 -10.94 19.46 -10.24
C VAL A 765 -12.28 20.13 -9.93
N LYS A 766 -12.30 21.45 -9.72
CA LYS A 766 -13.54 22.19 -9.45
C LYS A 766 -14.55 22.08 -10.60
N LYS A 767 -14.09 22.23 -11.84
CA LYS A 767 -14.92 22.10 -13.04
C LYS A 767 -15.55 20.71 -13.16
N ASN A 768 -14.80 19.67 -12.81
CA ASN A 768 -15.20 18.27 -13.00
C ASN A 768 -15.70 17.61 -11.70
N TRP A 769 -15.93 18.38 -10.62
CA TRP A 769 -16.22 17.84 -9.29
C TRP A 769 -17.38 16.86 -9.24
N THR A 770 -18.48 17.16 -9.90
CA THR A 770 -19.67 16.28 -9.94
C THR A 770 -19.33 14.88 -10.45
N LYS A 771 -18.49 14.79 -11.49
CA LYS A 771 -18.01 13.51 -12.02
C LYS A 771 -17.00 12.85 -11.09
N LEU A 772 -16.03 13.59 -10.60
CA LEU A 772 -15.01 13.09 -9.68
C LEU A 772 -15.62 12.57 -8.38
N LYS A 773 -16.66 13.22 -7.87
CA LYS A 773 -17.40 12.79 -6.67
C LYS A 773 -18.06 11.41 -6.84
N THR A 774 -18.35 10.96 -8.07
CA THR A 774 -18.88 9.60 -8.27
C THR A 774 -17.89 8.51 -7.88
N TYR A 775 -16.57 8.79 -7.89
CA TYR A 775 -15.51 7.87 -7.45
C TYR A 775 -15.39 7.75 -5.93
N GLU A 776 -16.13 8.56 -5.14
CA GLU A 776 -16.15 8.43 -3.68
C GLU A 776 -16.57 7.01 -3.23
N LYS A 777 -17.34 6.31 -4.07
CA LYS A 777 -17.75 4.92 -3.83
C LYS A 777 -16.61 3.91 -3.96
N SER A 778 -15.55 4.29 -4.65
CA SER A 778 -14.36 3.47 -4.94
C SER A 778 -13.19 3.77 -3.99
N GLY A 779 -13.45 4.26 -2.77
CA GLY A 779 -12.51 4.51 -1.68
C GLY A 779 -11.13 5.02 -2.10
N LYS A 780 -10.20 4.10 -2.29
CA LYS A 780 -8.78 4.38 -2.63
C LYS A 780 -8.58 5.34 -3.80
N ILE A 781 -9.41 5.27 -4.83
CA ILE A 781 -9.28 6.14 -6.02
C ILE A 781 -9.58 7.60 -5.66
N PHE A 782 -10.63 7.80 -4.87
CA PHE A 782 -11.02 9.15 -4.47
C PHE A 782 -10.08 9.73 -3.40
N ILE A 783 -9.60 8.91 -2.47
CA ILE A 783 -8.55 9.27 -1.50
C ILE A 783 -7.31 9.77 -2.24
N SER A 784 -6.82 9.01 -3.23
CA SER A 784 -5.67 9.40 -4.05
C SER A 784 -5.87 10.72 -4.80
N LEU A 785 -7.08 10.98 -5.29
CA LEU A 785 -7.41 12.28 -5.90
C LEU A 785 -7.27 13.41 -4.86
N LEU A 786 -7.90 13.25 -3.68
CA LEU A 786 -7.86 14.26 -2.63
C LEU A 786 -6.44 14.60 -2.21
N GLU A 787 -5.64 13.58 -1.93
CA GLU A 787 -4.23 13.74 -1.58
C GLU A 787 -3.44 14.46 -2.68
N SER A 788 -3.62 14.03 -3.93
CA SER A 788 -2.89 14.58 -5.08
C SER A 788 -3.16 16.07 -5.27
N PHE A 789 -4.42 16.47 -5.38
CA PHE A 789 -4.70 17.87 -5.73
C PHE A 789 -4.60 18.86 -4.55
N ILE A 790 -4.75 18.41 -3.30
CA ILE A 790 -4.53 19.28 -2.14
C ILE A 790 -3.02 19.48 -1.92
N SER A 791 -2.25 18.39 -1.84
CA SER A 791 -0.83 18.42 -1.48
C SER A 791 0.07 19.02 -2.58
N SER A 792 -0.40 19.09 -3.84
CA SER A 792 0.34 19.73 -4.93
C SER A 792 0.45 21.24 -4.80
N ASN A 793 -0.36 21.86 -3.93
CA ASN A 793 -0.38 23.29 -3.73
C ASN A 793 0.53 23.70 -2.56
N VAL A 794 1.22 24.85 -2.70
CA VAL A 794 2.23 25.31 -1.73
C VAL A 794 2.07 26.80 -1.35
N SER A 795 0.88 27.38 -1.51
CA SER A 795 0.61 28.79 -1.17
C SER A 795 -0.55 28.97 -0.20
N LYS A 796 -0.48 30.00 0.67
CA LYS A 796 -1.56 30.34 1.61
C LYS A 796 -2.86 30.73 0.89
N GLU A 797 -2.76 31.27 -0.31
CA GLU A 797 -3.92 31.64 -1.11
C GLU A 797 -4.69 30.38 -1.54
N LYS A 798 -3.98 29.39 -2.11
CA LYS A 798 -4.56 28.10 -2.52
C LYS A 798 -5.11 27.33 -1.33
N GLU A 799 -4.47 27.40 -0.15
CA GLU A 799 -5.02 26.80 1.07
C GLU A 799 -6.39 27.38 1.43
N ARG A 800 -6.52 28.71 1.43
CA ARG A 800 -7.80 29.38 1.70
C ARG A 800 -8.87 29.03 0.66
N GLU A 801 -8.47 28.96 -0.61
CA GLU A 801 -9.34 28.57 -1.72
C GLU A 801 -9.88 27.14 -1.56
N LEU A 802 -9.01 26.19 -1.20
CA LEU A 802 -9.35 24.80 -0.98
C LEU A 802 -10.25 24.60 0.24
N ARG A 803 -9.97 25.27 1.36
CA ARG A 803 -10.83 25.18 2.55
C ARG A 803 -12.24 25.67 2.24
N LYS A 804 -12.39 26.84 1.60
CA LYS A 804 -13.70 27.36 1.15
C LYS A 804 -14.41 26.40 0.18
N PHE A 805 -13.65 25.71 -0.67
CA PHE A 805 -14.22 24.70 -1.57
C PHE A 805 -14.82 23.52 -0.79
N PHE A 806 -14.11 22.97 0.19
CA PHE A 806 -14.61 21.86 0.99
C PHE A 806 -15.71 22.23 1.97
N ASP A 807 -15.81 23.48 2.41
CA ASP A 807 -16.95 23.97 3.19
C ASP A 807 -18.27 23.82 2.42
N THR A 808 -18.23 24.00 1.10
CA THR A 808 -19.40 23.89 0.21
C THR A 808 -19.54 22.52 -0.48
N HIS A 809 -18.49 21.71 -0.47
CA HIS A 809 -18.43 20.41 -1.11
C HIS A 809 -17.90 19.34 -0.14
N PRO A 810 -18.67 19.00 0.90
CA PRO A 810 -18.22 18.05 1.92
C PRO A 810 -17.99 16.66 1.33
N VAL A 811 -16.97 15.97 1.86
CA VAL A 811 -16.61 14.60 1.54
C VAL A 811 -16.48 13.77 2.82
N LYS A 812 -16.53 12.44 2.68
CA LYS A 812 -16.47 11.52 3.82
C LYS A 812 -15.06 11.43 4.43
N TYR A 813 -14.01 11.47 3.62
CA TYR A 813 -12.61 11.20 3.98
C TYR A 813 -11.93 12.38 4.68
N LYS A 814 -12.26 12.57 5.95
CA LYS A 814 -11.79 13.71 6.74
C LYS A 814 -10.32 13.59 7.16
N MET A 815 -9.86 12.37 7.47
CA MET A 815 -8.46 12.14 7.85
C MET A 815 -7.54 12.48 6.68
N THR A 816 -7.87 12.02 5.48
CA THR A 816 -7.14 12.31 4.24
C THR A 816 -7.04 13.81 3.97
N ILE A 817 -8.15 14.54 4.10
CA ILE A 817 -8.16 16.01 3.93
C ILE A 817 -7.25 16.68 4.95
N ASN A 818 -7.35 16.33 6.22
CA ASN A 818 -6.54 16.93 7.28
C ASN A 818 -5.04 16.68 7.05
N ARG A 819 -4.65 15.45 6.72
CA ARG A 819 -3.25 15.09 6.38
C ARG A 819 -2.75 15.89 5.18
N SER A 820 -3.55 15.99 4.13
CA SER A 820 -3.17 16.71 2.91
C SER A 820 -3.00 18.22 3.15
N PHE A 821 -3.87 18.84 3.94
CA PHE A 821 -3.71 20.25 4.34
C PHE A 821 -2.48 20.44 5.22
N GLU A 822 -2.19 19.53 6.12
CA GLU A 822 -1.03 19.64 6.98
C GLU A 822 0.29 19.52 6.20
N ARG A 823 0.36 18.62 5.21
CA ARG A 823 1.49 18.54 4.27
C ARG A 823 1.66 19.84 3.49
N MET A 824 0.57 20.41 2.98
CA MET A 824 0.57 21.71 2.30
C MET A 824 1.11 22.81 3.23
N GLN A 825 0.63 22.89 4.47
CA GLN A 825 1.10 23.88 5.47
C GLN A 825 2.56 23.70 5.84
N ARG A 826 3.05 22.45 5.96
CA ARG A 826 4.46 22.11 6.17
C ARG A 826 5.32 22.72 5.07
N ASN A 827 4.94 22.53 3.81
CA ASN A 827 5.68 23.05 2.66
C ASN A 827 5.65 24.58 2.62
N ILE A 828 4.52 25.23 2.88
CA ILE A 828 4.40 26.70 2.98
C ILE A 828 5.37 27.26 4.04
N LYS A 829 5.37 26.67 5.23
CA LYS A 829 6.28 27.08 6.31
C LYS A 829 7.75 26.80 5.99
N TRP A 830 8.03 25.76 5.25
CA TRP A 830 9.39 25.45 4.81
C TRP A 830 9.91 26.50 3.82
N ILE A 831 9.08 26.95 2.87
CA ILE A 831 9.37 28.08 1.98
C ILE A 831 9.68 29.33 2.79
N GLU A 832 8.77 29.75 3.69
CA GLU A 832 8.88 30.98 4.47
C GLU A 832 10.21 31.05 5.24
N ARG A 833 10.69 29.92 5.76
CA ARG A 833 11.93 29.86 6.54
C ARG A 833 13.20 29.81 5.71
N ASN A 834 13.16 29.12 4.58
CA ASN A 834 14.37 28.78 3.86
C ASN A 834 14.56 29.53 2.54
N LYS A 835 13.57 30.32 2.05
CA LYS A 835 13.69 31.02 0.77
C LYS A 835 14.89 31.98 0.71
N THR A 836 15.09 32.82 1.73
CA THR A 836 16.22 33.75 1.79
C THR A 836 17.55 33.00 1.94
N LEU A 837 17.58 31.97 2.78
CA LEU A 837 18.77 31.13 2.98
C LEU A 837 19.16 30.43 1.68
N LEU A 838 18.21 29.83 0.98
CA LEU A 838 18.45 29.12 -0.29
C LEU A 838 18.92 30.09 -1.40
N ALA A 839 18.28 31.29 -1.48
CA ALA A 839 18.69 32.34 -2.40
C ALA A 839 20.15 32.77 -2.16
N ASN A 840 20.54 33.02 -0.90
CA ASN A 840 21.91 33.38 -0.54
C ASN A 840 22.89 32.24 -0.78
N TYR A 841 22.56 31.02 -0.39
CA TYR A 841 23.42 29.86 -0.57
C TYR A 841 23.91 29.69 -2.02
N PHE A 842 23.01 29.84 -2.98
CA PHE A 842 23.35 29.75 -4.41
C PHE A 842 23.74 31.08 -5.07
N SER A 843 23.74 32.21 -4.35
CA SER A 843 24.23 33.49 -4.88
C SER A 843 25.72 33.71 -4.62
N THR A 844 26.28 33.12 -3.58
CA THR A 844 27.64 33.34 -3.09
C THR A 844 28.72 32.45 -3.72
N ASP A 845 28.36 31.41 -4.49
CA ASP A 845 29.30 30.48 -5.18
C ASP A 845 29.60 30.90 -6.62
#